data_7d0141be2799c930c2f369fbbea0540c
#
_entry.id   7d0141be2799c930c2f369fbbea0540c
#
_cell.length_a   1.000
_cell.length_b   1.000
_cell.length_c   1.000
_cell.angle_alpha   90.00
_cell.angle_beta   90.00
_cell.angle_gamma   90.00
#
_symmetry.space_group_name_H-M   'P 1'
#
loop_
_entity.id
_entity.type
_entity.pdbx_description
1 polymer ?
#
loop_
_entity_poly.entity_id
_entity_poly.type
_entity_poly.pdbx_seq_one_letter_code
_entity_poly.pdbx_strand_id
1 'polypeptide(L)'
;EGLKTEKQIIIMTPASLQVNYRNDLKKCGDEFYKRNQHWEFISVRDIPEAERSAKIAQLSAILNISVDMIKENGGAWMINVKNTKNNFPDLSTEERQQLEAQLDVMIEAKYKFINYNGLNRNKIAELTNNGKTNPFDNAVVIIDEAHRIVNSISNQLKNLKPTKTDEKKAKALISIQLYKYLQNADNAKIILLTGTPIINYPNELAILFNILRGYIKTWSFKLTVDKDQRFDESSIVAMLKKYNIANYDYVKYTPSTQTMTITRNPFGFTDASKGAGAYAGVIRAPSGDESNEQFLQKIKKMFASEQIRSEDPVITNFTALPDNFEDFKNKFLKINPDTFEIVGVKELPLFQRRILGLVSYFKSAQEQLMPRLLDIKLELVPMSNMQYSEYVDVRTDEITKTKRAQKNKNMYEVSSNSYRIFSRLCCNFVFPPANEMDGRPGRPKKEKLNEQNVDVVTEQDVRQRQAVTFVEGVEEDAPLEVISGDSSYNEKIKELFQYYETHDEDLKAADKGGRLNDYSPKFLKMLQNISSIDNKGLHLVYSQFRSLEGIGMFSLVLNANGFTQFKIKKEGDSWVMDIAPEDEDKPTYALYTGTEDADEKEIVRNVFNSDFSSTPENIKQYLERKMKTKSLSNMYGEFVRVFMITASGSEGINLRNVRFVHIMEPYWNGVRVEQVIGRAQRICSHEDLPEDEKTVQVFEYLSVFSTAQKEKLNKELKSTDAGKTTDQALFDISKKKEEISRELLNAVKTTSIDCKVHKGTKCFEFLGTPDSSAFSYVPNIELDETEKEMAANVAVEEEVFKLLPATYKGESGERLVRSMKTNNVYYKNDKFDALTSSGKPFDVKELDQYGRIEQVGDKLKLFKL
;
A
#
# COMPACT_ATOMS: atom_id res chain seq x y z
N GLU A 1 -24.70 -3.37 -2.72
CA GLU A 1 -25.18 -2.82 -3.99
C GLU A 1 -25.05 -3.85 -5.09
N GLY A 2 -23.88 -4.41 -5.34
CA GLY A 2 -23.65 -5.38 -6.40
C GLY A 2 -24.49 -6.65 -6.32
N LEU A 3 -24.82 -7.14 -5.12
CA LEU A 3 -25.67 -8.31 -4.94
C LEU A 3 -27.17 -8.01 -5.08
N LYS A 4 -27.59 -6.76 -4.79
CA LYS A 4 -29.00 -6.32 -4.81
C LYS A 4 -29.39 -5.62 -6.13
N THR A 5 -28.48 -5.46 -7.06
CA THR A 5 -28.68 -4.80 -8.34
C THR A 5 -28.16 -5.69 -9.46
N GLU A 6 -28.42 -5.31 -10.72
CA GLU A 6 -27.86 -6.00 -11.89
C GLU A 6 -26.36 -5.67 -12.13
N LYS A 7 -25.75 -4.81 -11.32
CA LYS A 7 -24.34 -4.45 -11.45
C LYS A 7 -23.44 -5.67 -11.30
N GLN A 8 -22.50 -5.83 -12.22
CA GLN A 8 -21.46 -6.84 -12.12
C GLN A 8 -20.48 -6.47 -10.99
N ILE A 9 -20.02 -7.47 -10.24
CA ILE A 9 -18.97 -7.27 -9.23
C ILE A 9 -17.63 -7.68 -9.86
N ILE A 10 -16.70 -6.74 -9.97
CA ILE A 10 -15.37 -6.97 -10.51
C ILE A 10 -14.38 -6.94 -9.35
N ILE A 11 -13.65 -8.03 -9.17
CA ILE A 11 -12.58 -8.14 -8.15
C ILE A 11 -11.24 -8.17 -8.87
N MET A 12 -10.45 -7.13 -8.67
CA MET A 12 -9.11 -7.00 -9.21
C MET A 12 -8.09 -7.30 -8.10
N THR A 13 -7.29 -8.35 -8.29
CA THR A 13 -6.37 -8.84 -7.25
C THR A 13 -5.15 -9.51 -7.89
N PRO A 14 -4.01 -9.66 -7.18
CA PRO A 14 -2.94 -10.54 -7.59
C PRO A 14 -3.42 -11.98 -7.78
N ALA A 15 -2.80 -12.71 -8.72
CA ALA A 15 -3.20 -14.09 -9.02
C ALA A 15 -3.17 -15.01 -7.77
N SER A 16 -2.18 -14.82 -6.90
CA SER A 16 -2.00 -15.59 -5.67
C SER A 16 -3.16 -15.44 -4.66
N LEU A 17 -3.93 -14.35 -4.73
CA LEU A 17 -5.01 -14.07 -3.80
C LEU A 17 -6.39 -14.50 -4.33
N GLN A 18 -6.54 -14.81 -5.63
CA GLN A 18 -7.84 -15.15 -6.22
C GLN A 18 -8.46 -16.41 -5.58
N VAL A 19 -7.64 -17.42 -5.30
CA VAL A 19 -8.10 -18.64 -4.65
C VAL A 19 -8.61 -18.35 -3.24
N ASN A 20 -7.91 -17.50 -2.50
CA ASN A 20 -8.32 -17.09 -1.16
C ASN A 20 -9.66 -16.37 -1.19
N TYR A 21 -9.87 -15.42 -2.12
CA TYR A 21 -11.14 -14.72 -2.28
C TYR A 21 -12.31 -15.69 -2.56
N ARG A 22 -12.13 -16.66 -3.46
CA ARG A 22 -13.16 -17.68 -3.74
C ARG A 22 -13.46 -18.51 -2.49
N ASN A 23 -12.45 -18.95 -1.78
CA ASN A 23 -12.61 -19.71 -0.54
C ASN A 23 -13.31 -18.90 0.56
N ASP A 24 -12.98 -17.61 0.70
CA ASP A 24 -13.60 -16.73 1.67
C ASP A 24 -15.07 -16.43 1.30
N LEU A 25 -15.41 -16.29 0.02
CA LEU A 25 -16.80 -16.18 -0.42
C LEU A 25 -17.62 -17.41 -0.02
N LYS A 26 -17.05 -18.62 -0.15
CA LYS A 26 -17.69 -19.87 0.26
C LYS A 26 -17.75 -20.04 1.79
N LYS A 27 -16.86 -19.38 2.55
CA LYS A 27 -16.78 -19.46 4.02
C LYS A 27 -17.65 -18.42 4.71
N CYS A 28 -17.58 -17.16 4.28
CA CYS A 28 -18.19 -16.01 4.94
C CYS A 28 -18.85 -14.99 3.99
N GLY A 29 -19.04 -15.33 2.71
CA GLY A 29 -19.71 -14.50 1.71
C GLY A 29 -21.21 -14.35 1.97
N ASP A 30 -21.95 -13.97 0.91
CA ASP A 30 -23.41 -13.92 0.96
C ASP A 30 -24.00 -15.32 1.16
N GLU A 31 -25.20 -15.39 1.72
CA GLU A 31 -25.91 -16.65 2.05
C GLU A 31 -25.94 -17.62 0.87
N PHE A 32 -26.07 -17.12 -0.37
CA PHE A 32 -26.12 -17.96 -1.57
C PHE A 32 -24.82 -18.71 -1.87
N TYR A 33 -23.68 -18.28 -1.33
CA TYR A 33 -22.36 -18.84 -1.64
C TYR A 33 -21.72 -19.58 -0.47
N LYS A 34 -22.30 -19.48 0.75
CA LYS A 34 -21.74 -20.11 1.95
C LYS A 34 -21.89 -21.61 1.94
N ARG A 35 -20.78 -22.34 2.24
CA ARG A 35 -20.81 -23.80 2.47
C ARG A 35 -21.65 -24.19 3.67
N ASN A 36 -21.54 -23.44 4.76
CA ASN A 36 -22.13 -23.76 6.07
C ASN A 36 -23.63 -23.43 6.10
N GLN A 37 -24.39 -24.13 5.25
CA GLN A 37 -25.83 -24.05 5.09
C GLN A 37 -26.43 -25.46 5.13
N HIS A 38 -27.75 -25.55 5.14
CA HIS A 38 -28.45 -26.81 4.90
C HIS A 38 -28.72 -26.97 3.40
N TRP A 39 -27.99 -27.85 2.77
CA TRP A 39 -28.03 -28.08 1.33
C TRP A 39 -28.89 -29.31 1.01
N GLU A 40 -29.80 -29.18 0.06
CA GLU A 40 -30.62 -30.26 -0.48
C GLU A 40 -30.42 -30.39 -2.00
N PHE A 41 -30.21 -31.60 -2.46
CA PHE A 41 -30.10 -31.88 -3.88
C PHE A 41 -31.49 -32.00 -4.50
N ILE A 42 -31.81 -31.13 -5.43
CA ILE A 42 -33.07 -31.15 -6.18
C ILE A 42 -32.84 -31.96 -7.46
N SER A 43 -33.23 -33.25 -7.45
CA SER A 43 -33.16 -34.12 -8.62
C SER A 43 -34.15 -33.67 -9.69
N VAL A 44 -33.71 -33.65 -10.95
CA VAL A 44 -34.60 -33.47 -12.13
C VAL A 44 -34.81 -34.76 -12.91
N ARG A 45 -34.20 -35.88 -12.49
CA ARG A 45 -34.28 -37.17 -13.16
C ARG A 45 -35.68 -37.81 -12.97
N ASP A 46 -36.23 -37.65 -11.79
CA ASP A 46 -37.50 -38.26 -11.38
C ASP A 46 -38.74 -37.42 -11.72
N ILE A 47 -38.55 -36.27 -12.40
CA ILE A 47 -39.62 -35.37 -12.81
C ILE A 47 -40.13 -35.79 -14.19
N PRO A 48 -41.48 -35.83 -14.44
CA PRO A 48 -42.04 -36.08 -15.73
C PRO A 48 -41.47 -35.15 -16.82
N GLU A 49 -41.26 -35.67 -18.03
CA GLU A 49 -40.55 -34.93 -19.10
C GLU A 49 -41.22 -33.59 -19.47
N ALA A 50 -42.55 -33.54 -19.35
CA ALA A 50 -43.34 -32.33 -19.61
C ALA A 50 -43.03 -31.19 -18.62
N GLU A 51 -42.63 -31.49 -17.37
CA GLU A 51 -42.36 -30.52 -16.32
C GLU A 51 -40.86 -30.31 -16.13
N ARG A 52 -40.04 -31.26 -16.56
CA ARG A 52 -38.59 -31.27 -16.38
C ARG A 52 -37.92 -30.02 -16.96
N SER A 53 -38.26 -29.63 -18.16
CA SER A 53 -37.70 -28.45 -18.83
C SER A 53 -38.04 -27.16 -18.11
N ALA A 54 -39.24 -27.01 -17.58
CA ALA A 54 -39.63 -25.85 -16.79
C ALA A 54 -38.86 -25.80 -15.45
N LYS A 55 -38.68 -26.95 -14.77
CA LYS A 55 -37.94 -27.03 -13.52
C LYS A 55 -36.47 -26.74 -13.71
N ILE A 56 -35.85 -27.23 -14.78
CA ILE A 56 -34.46 -26.91 -15.13
C ILE A 56 -34.29 -25.40 -15.37
N ALA A 57 -35.20 -24.81 -16.18
CA ALA A 57 -35.17 -23.36 -16.42
C ALA A 57 -35.32 -22.55 -15.13
N GLN A 58 -36.19 -22.98 -14.21
CA GLN A 58 -36.39 -22.35 -12.91
C GLN A 58 -35.11 -22.45 -12.06
N LEU A 59 -34.48 -23.62 -11.94
CA LEU A 59 -33.25 -23.81 -11.20
C LEU A 59 -32.11 -22.98 -11.82
N SER A 60 -31.99 -23.00 -13.16
CA SER A 60 -30.98 -22.20 -13.87
C SER A 60 -31.14 -20.69 -13.59
N ALA A 61 -32.36 -20.18 -13.60
CA ALA A 61 -32.63 -18.76 -13.34
C ALA A 61 -32.32 -18.36 -11.86
N ILE A 62 -32.66 -19.22 -10.88
CA ILE A 62 -32.45 -18.95 -9.47
C ILE A 62 -30.97 -19.02 -9.12
N LEU A 63 -30.25 -20.04 -9.59
CA LEU A 63 -28.87 -20.32 -9.23
C LEU A 63 -27.86 -19.64 -10.17
N ASN A 64 -28.33 -19.08 -11.27
CA ASN A 64 -27.49 -18.48 -12.32
C ASN A 64 -26.41 -19.47 -12.84
N ILE A 65 -26.81 -20.73 -13.07
CA ILE A 65 -25.97 -21.80 -13.64
C ILE A 65 -26.53 -22.25 -14.97
N SER A 66 -25.72 -22.87 -15.82
CA SER A 66 -26.17 -23.31 -17.16
C SER A 66 -27.16 -24.47 -17.07
N VAL A 67 -28.10 -24.48 -18.01
CA VAL A 67 -29.06 -25.60 -18.20
C VAL A 67 -28.33 -26.93 -18.40
N ASP A 68 -27.19 -26.90 -19.10
CA ASP A 68 -26.44 -28.12 -19.42
C ASP A 68 -25.79 -28.69 -18.13
N MET A 69 -25.24 -27.86 -17.24
CA MET A 69 -24.73 -28.32 -15.96
C MET A 69 -25.80 -29.01 -15.10
N ILE A 70 -27.03 -28.47 -15.07
CA ILE A 70 -28.15 -29.12 -14.35
C ILE A 70 -28.50 -30.46 -14.94
N LYS A 71 -28.50 -30.58 -16.28
CA LYS A 71 -28.79 -31.84 -16.97
C LYS A 71 -27.70 -32.90 -16.72
N GLU A 72 -26.44 -32.52 -16.84
CA GLU A 72 -25.28 -33.38 -16.61
C GLU A 72 -25.24 -33.92 -15.18
N ASN A 73 -25.43 -33.05 -14.18
CA ASN A 73 -25.48 -33.44 -12.78
C ASN A 73 -26.81 -34.16 -12.40
N GLY A 74 -27.82 -34.12 -13.24
CA GLY A 74 -29.15 -34.67 -12.97
C GLY A 74 -29.93 -33.88 -11.90
N GLY A 75 -29.56 -32.65 -11.61
CA GLY A 75 -30.17 -31.77 -10.63
C GLY A 75 -29.25 -30.63 -10.20
N ALA A 76 -29.63 -29.94 -9.15
CA ALA A 76 -28.81 -28.88 -8.55
C ALA A 76 -29.01 -28.81 -7.04
N TRP A 77 -27.99 -28.35 -6.35
CA TRP A 77 -28.04 -28.08 -4.91
C TRP A 77 -28.75 -26.78 -4.60
N MET A 78 -29.70 -26.82 -3.64
CA MET A 78 -30.46 -25.66 -3.19
C MET A 78 -30.34 -25.54 -1.66
N ILE A 79 -30.39 -24.31 -1.17
CA ILE A 79 -30.42 -24.04 0.28
C ILE A 79 -31.85 -24.28 0.79
N ASN A 80 -31.98 -25.12 1.81
CA ASN A 80 -33.24 -25.27 2.53
C ASN A 80 -33.31 -24.21 3.63
N VAL A 81 -34.00 -23.10 3.35
CA VAL A 81 -34.16 -21.97 4.28
C VAL A 81 -35.00 -22.30 5.54
N LYS A 82 -35.72 -23.43 5.53
CA LYS A 82 -36.55 -23.89 6.66
C LYS A 82 -35.68 -24.65 7.70
N ASN A 83 -34.54 -25.17 7.28
CA ASN A 83 -33.63 -25.91 8.13
C ASN A 83 -32.33 -25.11 8.33
N THR A 84 -32.06 -24.70 9.54
CA THR A 84 -30.89 -23.87 9.87
C THR A 84 -29.66 -24.70 10.27
N LYS A 85 -29.81 -26.04 10.40
CA LYS A 85 -28.68 -26.91 10.78
C LYS A 85 -27.77 -27.12 9.55
N ASN A 86 -26.50 -26.72 9.68
CA ASN A 86 -25.49 -26.99 8.69
C ASN A 86 -25.30 -28.50 8.49
N ASN A 87 -25.48 -29.02 7.27
CA ASN A 87 -25.25 -30.42 6.91
C ASN A 87 -24.04 -30.64 5.99
N PHE A 88 -23.31 -29.59 5.65
CA PHE A 88 -22.14 -29.70 4.77
C PHE A 88 -21.07 -30.70 5.29
N PRO A 89 -20.78 -30.77 6.61
CA PRO A 89 -19.87 -31.80 7.15
C PRO A 89 -20.41 -33.22 7.05
N ASP A 90 -21.71 -33.39 6.91
CA ASP A 90 -22.37 -34.70 6.88
C ASP A 90 -22.50 -35.25 5.44
N LEU A 91 -22.23 -34.43 4.40
CA LEU A 91 -22.26 -34.84 2.99
C LEU A 91 -21.09 -35.78 2.69
N SER A 92 -21.29 -36.72 1.75
CA SER A 92 -20.24 -37.56 1.19
C SER A 92 -19.18 -36.74 0.44
N THR A 93 -18.03 -37.33 0.16
CA THR A 93 -16.93 -36.66 -0.56
C THR A 93 -17.39 -36.24 -1.96
N GLU A 94 -18.14 -37.08 -2.67
CA GLU A 94 -18.66 -36.81 -3.99
C GLU A 94 -19.70 -35.68 -4.00
N GLU A 95 -20.59 -35.69 -3.00
CA GLU A 95 -21.59 -34.63 -2.84
C GLU A 95 -20.96 -33.27 -2.54
N ARG A 96 -19.91 -33.24 -1.65
CA ARG A 96 -19.15 -32.02 -1.38
C ARG A 96 -18.46 -31.50 -2.62
N GLN A 97 -17.82 -32.36 -3.41
CA GLN A 97 -17.15 -31.96 -4.65
C GLN A 97 -18.17 -31.37 -5.67
N GLN A 98 -19.33 -32.02 -5.82
CA GLN A 98 -20.36 -31.55 -6.71
C GLN A 98 -20.94 -30.19 -6.27
N LEU A 99 -21.20 -30.01 -4.97
CA LEU A 99 -21.64 -28.74 -4.42
C LEU A 99 -20.57 -27.64 -4.57
N GLU A 100 -19.30 -27.95 -4.29
CA GLU A 100 -18.18 -27.01 -4.47
C GLU A 100 -18.07 -26.53 -5.91
N ALA A 101 -18.17 -27.46 -6.88
CA ALA A 101 -18.15 -27.11 -8.29
C ALA A 101 -19.33 -26.21 -8.70
N GLN A 102 -20.53 -26.49 -8.17
CA GLN A 102 -21.70 -25.62 -8.38
C GLN A 102 -21.48 -24.22 -7.80
N LEU A 103 -20.95 -24.11 -6.57
CA LEU A 103 -20.65 -22.82 -5.94
C LEU A 103 -19.61 -22.03 -6.74
N ASP A 104 -18.60 -22.69 -7.30
CA ASP A 104 -17.60 -22.03 -8.14
C ASP A 104 -18.25 -21.41 -9.39
N VAL A 105 -19.11 -22.14 -10.07
CA VAL A 105 -19.84 -21.62 -11.25
C VAL A 105 -20.75 -20.45 -10.87
N MET A 106 -21.48 -20.55 -9.75
CA MET A 106 -22.33 -19.46 -9.26
C MET A 106 -21.53 -18.21 -8.93
N ILE A 107 -20.35 -18.37 -8.31
CA ILE A 107 -19.42 -17.27 -7.99
C ILE A 107 -18.91 -16.64 -9.30
N GLU A 108 -18.47 -17.44 -10.27
CA GLU A 108 -17.96 -16.93 -11.56
C GLU A 108 -19.01 -16.18 -12.38
N ALA A 109 -20.28 -16.59 -12.27
CA ALA A 109 -21.39 -15.91 -12.95
C ALA A 109 -21.67 -14.51 -12.39
N LYS A 110 -21.42 -14.26 -11.10
CA LYS A 110 -21.65 -12.95 -10.44
C LYS A 110 -20.41 -12.11 -10.28
N TYR A 111 -19.28 -12.74 -9.99
CA TYR A 111 -18.01 -12.09 -9.70
C TYR A 111 -17.04 -12.29 -10.88
N LYS A 112 -16.57 -11.21 -11.44
CA LYS A 112 -15.52 -11.22 -12.47
C LYS A 112 -14.17 -10.98 -11.82
N PHE A 113 -13.31 -12.00 -11.80
CA PHE A 113 -11.95 -11.87 -11.28
C PHE A 113 -10.99 -11.41 -12.37
N ILE A 114 -10.26 -10.35 -12.12
CA ILE A 114 -9.22 -9.81 -13.00
C ILE A 114 -7.88 -9.83 -12.26
N ASN A 115 -6.95 -10.64 -12.78
CA ASN A 115 -5.57 -10.55 -12.34
C ASN A 115 -4.91 -9.37 -13.04
N TYR A 116 -4.69 -8.28 -12.30
CA TYR A 116 -4.08 -7.08 -12.87
C TYR A 116 -2.58 -7.26 -13.17
N ASN A 117 -1.86 -8.20 -12.51
CA ASN A 117 -0.47 -8.54 -12.85
C ASN A 117 -0.35 -9.28 -14.19
N GLY A 118 -1.41 -9.91 -14.64
CA GLY A 118 -1.47 -10.65 -15.92
C GLY A 118 -2.17 -9.89 -17.04
N LEU A 119 -2.48 -8.59 -16.85
CA LEU A 119 -3.07 -7.78 -17.91
C LEU A 119 -2.04 -7.51 -19.01
N ASN A 120 -2.40 -7.84 -20.23
CA ASN A 120 -1.66 -7.53 -21.43
C ASN A 120 -2.56 -6.81 -22.46
N ARG A 121 -2.00 -6.37 -23.58
CA ARG A 121 -2.77 -5.64 -24.60
C ARG A 121 -3.96 -6.40 -25.12
N ASN A 122 -3.83 -7.72 -25.31
CA ASN A 122 -4.92 -8.55 -25.83
C ASN A 122 -6.07 -8.64 -24.82
N LYS A 123 -5.75 -8.86 -23.54
CA LYS A 123 -6.77 -8.87 -22.46
C LYS A 123 -7.48 -7.53 -22.28
N ILE A 124 -6.74 -6.41 -22.39
CA ILE A 124 -7.37 -5.07 -22.38
C ILE A 124 -8.27 -4.89 -23.59
N ALA A 125 -7.83 -5.28 -24.78
CA ALA A 125 -8.65 -5.20 -25.99
C ALA A 125 -9.95 -6.04 -25.86
N GLU A 126 -9.84 -7.24 -25.31
CA GLU A 126 -11.00 -8.10 -25.00
C GLU A 126 -11.92 -7.45 -23.98
N LEU A 127 -11.41 -7.02 -22.82
CA LEU A 127 -12.19 -6.39 -21.75
C LEU A 127 -12.93 -5.14 -22.22
N THR A 128 -12.35 -4.38 -23.15
CA THR A 128 -12.86 -3.10 -23.63
C THR A 128 -13.58 -3.21 -24.97
N ASN A 129 -13.81 -4.42 -25.48
CA ASN A 129 -14.32 -4.64 -26.83
C ASN A 129 -13.55 -3.78 -27.87
N ASN A 130 -12.23 -3.93 -27.88
CA ASN A 130 -11.32 -3.13 -28.71
C ASN A 130 -11.45 -1.60 -28.51
N GLY A 131 -11.62 -1.18 -27.26
CA GLY A 131 -11.73 0.23 -26.87
C GLY A 131 -13.09 0.88 -27.09
N LYS A 132 -14.12 0.10 -27.41
CA LYS A 132 -15.49 0.59 -27.66
C LYS A 132 -16.28 0.79 -26.37
N THR A 133 -15.99 0.03 -25.32
CA THR A 133 -16.72 0.04 -24.05
C THR A 133 -15.77 0.20 -22.87
N ASN A 134 -16.21 0.88 -21.82
CA ASN A 134 -15.50 0.88 -20.55
C ASN A 134 -15.96 -0.35 -19.73
N PRO A 135 -15.03 -1.26 -19.39
CA PRO A 135 -15.40 -2.49 -18.68
C PRO A 135 -15.87 -2.26 -17.24
N PHE A 136 -15.69 -1.05 -16.72
CA PHE A 136 -16.05 -0.68 -15.34
C PHE A 136 -17.39 0.08 -15.25
N ASP A 137 -18.02 0.39 -16.39
CA ASP A 137 -19.35 1.02 -16.39
C ASP A 137 -20.39 0.09 -15.77
N ASN A 138 -21.31 0.65 -14.99
CA ASN A 138 -22.36 -0.07 -14.29
C ASN A 138 -21.86 -1.24 -13.43
N ALA A 139 -20.69 -1.10 -12.82
CA ALA A 139 -20.05 -2.15 -12.03
C ALA A 139 -19.74 -1.71 -10.59
N VAL A 140 -19.60 -2.69 -9.70
CA VAL A 140 -18.91 -2.53 -8.42
C VAL A 140 -17.51 -3.09 -8.60
N VAL A 141 -16.49 -2.24 -8.51
CA VAL A 141 -15.09 -2.60 -8.74
C VAL A 141 -14.36 -2.59 -7.41
N ILE A 142 -13.84 -3.74 -7.01
CA ILE A 142 -13.03 -3.91 -5.79
C ILE A 142 -11.60 -4.19 -6.22
N ILE A 143 -10.66 -3.34 -5.82
CA ILE A 143 -9.24 -3.50 -6.13
C ILE A 143 -8.49 -3.75 -4.83
N ASP A 144 -8.02 -4.98 -4.67
CA ASP A 144 -7.21 -5.36 -3.52
C ASP A 144 -5.72 -5.12 -3.78
N GLU A 145 -4.98 -4.80 -2.73
CA GLU A 145 -3.59 -4.34 -2.80
C GLU A 145 -3.43 -3.22 -3.85
N ALA A 146 -4.35 -2.24 -3.79
CA ALA A 146 -4.49 -1.18 -4.78
C ALA A 146 -3.19 -0.38 -4.99
N HIS A 147 -2.33 -0.30 -3.97
CA HIS A 147 -1.02 0.35 -4.04
C HIS A 147 -0.14 -0.19 -5.18
N ARG A 148 -0.29 -1.45 -5.61
CA ARG A 148 0.48 -2.03 -6.70
C ARG A 148 0.13 -1.42 -8.05
N ILE A 149 -1.18 -1.30 -8.33
CA ILE A 149 -1.67 -0.64 -9.56
C ILE A 149 -1.24 0.84 -9.54
N VAL A 150 -1.41 1.50 -8.41
CA VAL A 150 -1.05 2.91 -8.21
C VAL A 150 0.45 3.14 -8.43
N ASN A 151 1.30 2.29 -7.87
CA ASN A 151 2.75 2.36 -8.08
C ASN A 151 3.13 2.17 -9.56
N SER A 152 2.50 1.20 -10.24
CA SER A 152 2.72 0.99 -11.68
C SER A 152 2.31 2.22 -12.50
N ILE A 153 1.19 2.87 -12.18
CA ILE A 153 0.73 4.10 -12.83
C ILE A 153 1.72 5.24 -12.56
N SER A 154 2.13 5.43 -11.29
CA SER A 154 3.06 6.49 -10.89
C SER A 154 4.40 6.38 -11.62
N ASN A 155 4.96 5.17 -11.70
CA ASN A 155 6.21 4.91 -12.41
C ASN A 155 6.10 5.20 -13.92
N GLN A 156 4.98 4.87 -14.54
CA GLN A 156 4.77 5.16 -15.96
C GLN A 156 4.54 6.65 -16.23
N LEU A 157 3.77 7.34 -15.38
CA LEU A 157 3.55 8.79 -15.49
C LEU A 157 4.84 9.60 -15.38
N LYS A 158 5.76 9.20 -14.49
CA LYS A 158 7.07 9.83 -14.31
C LYS A 158 7.89 9.88 -15.60
N ASN A 159 7.76 8.87 -16.45
CA ASN A 159 8.52 8.72 -17.69
C ASN A 159 7.86 9.42 -18.89
N LEU A 160 6.66 9.97 -18.73
CA LEU A 160 5.93 10.69 -19.79
C LEU A 160 6.15 12.20 -19.68
N LYS A 161 6.54 12.82 -20.79
CA LYS A 161 6.59 14.28 -20.92
C LYS A 161 5.35 14.77 -21.68
N PRO A 162 4.89 16.02 -21.50
CA PRO A 162 3.74 16.56 -22.21
C PRO A 162 4.07 16.87 -23.69
N THR A 163 4.41 15.84 -24.43
CA THR A 163 4.68 15.92 -25.88
C THR A 163 3.71 15.05 -26.66
N LYS A 164 3.39 15.43 -27.92
CA LYS A 164 2.52 14.62 -28.80
C LYS A 164 3.03 13.19 -29.01
N THR A 165 4.35 12.97 -28.93
CA THR A 165 4.96 11.64 -29.02
C THR A 165 4.71 10.84 -27.76
N ASP A 166 4.79 11.48 -26.59
CA ASP A 166 4.55 10.82 -25.30
C ASP A 166 3.05 10.58 -25.04
N GLU A 167 2.15 11.38 -25.61
CA GLU A 167 0.71 11.06 -25.64
C GLU A 167 0.40 9.77 -26.39
N LYS A 168 1.09 9.49 -27.50
CA LYS A 168 0.96 8.21 -28.24
C LYS A 168 1.52 7.05 -27.42
N LYS A 169 2.66 7.25 -26.74
CA LYS A 169 3.23 6.25 -25.83
C LYS A 169 2.29 5.97 -24.64
N ALA A 170 1.73 7.03 -24.01
CA ALA A 170 0.78 6.88 -22.92
C ALA A 170 -0.45 6.05 -23.30
N LYS A 171 -0.97 6.22 -24.53
CA LYS A 171 -2.06 5.40 -25.06
C LYS A 171 -1.70 3.91 -25.21
N ALA A 172 -0.42 3.58 -25.31
CA ALA A 172 0.06 2.21 -25.46
C ALA A 172 0.37 1.54 -24.11
N LEU A 173 0.47 2.29 -23.01
CA LEU A 173 0.81 1.79 -21.68
C LEU A 173 -0.44 1.28 -20.95
N ILE A 174 -0.43 0.02 -20.58
CA ILE A 174 -1.59 -0.70 -19.99
C ILE A 174 -2.06 -0.04 -18.70
N SER A 175 -1.15 0.30 -17.79
CA SER A 175 -1.51 0.92 -16.50
C SER A 175 -2.15 2.30 -16.68
N ILE A 176 -1.69 3.09 -17.65
CA ILE A 176 -2.28 4.40 -17.97
C ILE A 176 -3.67 4.24 -18.60
N GLN A 177 -3.85 3.23 -19.47
CA GLN A 177 -5.17 2.92 -20.03
C GLN A 177 -6.14 2.51 -18.91
N LEU A 178 -5.73 1.60 -18.03
CA LEU A 178 -6.52 1.16 -16.89
C LEU A 178 -6.92 2.33 -15.99
N TYR A 179 -5.97 3.22 -15.68
CA TYR A 179 -6.21 4.43 -14.92
C TYR A 179 -7.29 5.32 -15.55
N LYS A 180 -7.20 5.53 -16.85
CA LYS A 180 -8.21 6.32 -17.61
C LYS A 180 -9.59 5.66 -17.62
N TYR A 181 -9.68 4.34 -17.78
CA TYR A 181 -10.95 3.62 -17.72
C TYR A 181 -11.59 3.73 -16.33
N LEU A 182 -10.80 3.56 -15.25
CA LEU A 182 -11.30 3.72 -13.88
C LEU A 182 -11.82 5.14 -13.62
N GLN A 183 -11.08 6.18 -14.05
CA GLN A 183 -11.51 7.57 -13.87
C GLN A 183 -12.73 7.97 -14.70
N ASN A 184 -12.96 7.31 -15.84
CA ASN A 184 -14.10 7.57 -16.73
C ASN A 184 -15.28 6.64 -16.51
N ALA A 185 -15.22 5.72 -15.55
CA ALA A 185 -16.29 4.76 -15.31
C ALA A 185 -17.58 5.47 -14.90
N ASP A 186 -18.65 5.24 -15.68
CA ASP A 186 -19.97 5.80 -15.40
C ASP A 186 -20.80 4.82 -14.57
N ASN A 187 -21.58 5.33 -13.61
CA ASN A 187 -22.42 4.54 -12.68
C ASN A 187 -21.66 3.41 -11.97
N ALA A 188 -20.36 3.60 -11.74
CA ALA A 188 -19.51 2.64 -11.07
C ALA A 188 -19.37 2.96 -9.58
N LYS A 189 -19.13 1.92 -8.77
CA LYS A 189 -18.68 2.06 -7.39
C LYS A 189 -17.31 1.43 -7.27
N ILE A 190 -16.31 2.26 -7.04
CA ILE A 190 -14.92 1.81 -6.94
C ILE A 190 -14.50 1.77 -5.47
N ILE A 191 -13.95 0.64 -5.06
CA ILE A 191 -13.46 0.38 -3.70
C ILE A 191 -12.00 -0.03 -3.82
N LEU A 192 -11.11 0.72 -3.19
CA LEU A 192 -9.68 0.44 -3.15
C LEU A 192 -9.31 -0.05 -1.75
N LEU A 193 -8.71 -1.22 -1.66
CA LEU A 193 -8.26 -1.83 -0.41
C LEU A 193 -6.73 -1.81 -0.39
N THR A 194 -6.15 -1.20 0.63
CA THR A 194 -4.70 -1.19 0.83
C THR A 194 -4.34 -0.87 2.29
N GLY A 195 -3.37 -1.59 2.83
CA GLY A 195 -2.74 -1.25 4.12
C GLY A 195 -1.64 -0.19 3.99
N THR A 196 -1.15 0.05 2.76
CA THR A 196 0.03 0.89 2.49
C THR A 196 -0.21 1.80 1.28
N PRO A 197 -0.97 2.90 1.43
CA PRO A 197 -1.38 3.74 0.31
C PRO A 197 -0.25 4.56 -0.32
N ILE A 198 0.90 4.71 0.36
CA ILE A 198 2.13 5.30 -0.18
C ILE A 198 3.24 4.26 -0.07
N ILE A 199 3.86 3.90 -1.18
CA ILE A 199 5.03 3.04 -1.19
C ILE A 199 6.29 3.83 -1.57
N ASN A 200 6.32 4.38 -2.78
CA ASN A 200 7.51 4.98 -3.36
C ASN A 200 7.46 6.49 -3.43
N TYR A 201 6.33 7.05 -3.84
CA TYR A 201 6.17 8.46 -4.13
C TYR A 201 4.91 9.05 -3.49
N PRO A 202 4.98 10.26 -2.94
CA PRO A 202 3.82 10.92 -2.35
C PRO A 202 2.63 11.13 -3.29
N ASN A 203 2.87 11.28 -4.61
CA ASN A 203 1.81 11.41 -5.62
C ASN A 203 1.00 10.12 -5.85
N GLU A 204 1.41 9.00 -5.27
CA GLU A 204 0.60 7.78 -5.26
C GLU A 204 -0.76 8.03 -4.58
N LEU A 205 -0.81 8.87 -3.54
CA LEU A 205 -2.08 9.30 -2.97
C LEU A 205 -2.95 10.07 -3.97
N ALA A 206 -2.35 10.93 -4.78
CA ALA A 206 -3.11 11.66 -5.80
C ALA A 206 -3.76 10.71 -6.81
N ILE A 207 -3.02 9.71 -7.28
CA ILE A 207 -3.54 8.69 -8.20
C ILE A 207 -4.69 7.92 -7.56
N LEU A 208 -4.52 7.49 -6.29
CA LEU A 208 -5.53 6.78 -5.50
C LEU A 208 -6.84 7.58 -5.40
N PHE A 209 -6.74 8.83 -4.97
CA PHE A 209 -7.90 9.69 -4.80
C PHE A 209 -8.52 10.14 -6.13
N ASN A 210 -7.72 10.29 -7.20
CA ASN A 210 -8.23 10.56 -8.53
C ASN A 210 -9.05 9.38 -9.09
N ILE A 211 -8.67 8.13 -8.80
CA ILE A 211 -9.48 6.95 -9.16
C ILE A 211 -10.82 6.99 -8.41
N LEU A 212 -10.80 7.27 -7.10
CA LEU A 212 -12.01 7.31 -6.27
C LEU A 212 -12.95 8.46 -6.64
N ARG A 213 -12.40 9.63 -6.94
CA ARG A 213 -13.18 10.82 -7.31
C ARG A 213 -13.69 10.74 -8.75
N GLY A 214 -12.95 10.10 -9.63
CA GLY A 214 -13.14 10.20 -11.08
C GLY A 214 -12.76 11.57 -11.63
N TYR A 215 -12.90 11.75 -12.94
CA TYR A 215 -12.69 13.05 -13.55
C TYR A 215 -13.76 14.06 -13.14
N ILE A 216 -13.33 15.27 -12.80
CA ILE A 216 -14.21 16.40 -12.61
C ILE A 216 -14.56 16.95 -13.99
N LYS A 217 -15.67 16.45 -14.55
CA LYS A 217 -16.19 16.90 -15.85
C LYS A 217 -16.75 18.31 -15.70
N THR A 218 -16.21 19.23 -16.48
CA THR A 218 -16.55 20.64 -16.45
C THR A 218 -17.10 21.05 -17.80
N TRP A 219 -18.26 21.65 -17.81
CA TRP A 219 -18.90 22.18 -19.01
C TRP A 219 -18.81 23.70 -19.02
N SER A 220 -18.22 24.26 -20.07
CA SER A 220 -18.11 25.72 -20.26
C SER A 220 -18.99 26.15 -21.42
N PHE A 221 -20.07 26.87 -21.11
CA PHE A 221 -21.01 27.41 -22.08
C PHE A 221 -20.67 28.87 -22.38
N LYS A 222 -20.53 29.21 -23.66
CA LYS A 222 -20.49 30.60 -24.08
C LYS A 222 -21.91 31.10 -24.27
N LEU A 223 -22.28 32.11 -23.50
CA LEU A 223 -23.62 32.69 -23.48
C LEU A 223 -23.65 34.00 -24.25
N THR A 224 -24.72 34.25 -24.95
CA THR A 224 -25.00 35.58 -25.53
C THR A 224 -26.10 36.23 -24.71
N VAL A 225 -25.72 37.21 -23.88
CA VAL A 225 -26.62 37.97 -23.01
C VAL A 225 -26.72 39.38 -23.50
N ASP A 226 -27.94 39.99 -23.41
CA ASP A 226 -28.15 41.34 -23.78
C ASP A 226 -27.33 42.31 -22.91
N LYS A 227 -26.64 43.28 -23.52
CA LYS A 227 -25.68 44.15 -22.83
C LYS A 227 -26.31 45.09 -21.80
N ASP A 228 -27.62 45.28 -21.90
CA ASP A 228 -28.37 46.19 -21.05
C ASP A 228 -28.87 45.50 -19.78
N GLN A 229 -28.70 44.21 -19.63
CA GLN A 229 -29.15 43.46 -18.47
C GLN A 229 -27.96 43.05 -17.59
N ARG A 230 -28.01 43.41 -16.31
CA ARG A 230 -27.02 42.98 -15.33
C ARG A 230 -27.13 41.44 -15.15
N PHE A 231 -26.21 40.74 -15.72
CA PHE A 231 -26.15 39.29 -15.69
C PHE A 231 -24.85 38.85 -15.01
N ASP A 232 -24.96 38.15 -13.89
CA ASP A 232 -23.87 37.73 -13.05
C ASP A 232 -24.08 36.28 -12.55
N GLU A 233 -23.21 35.82 -11.70
CA GLU A 233 -23.27 34.47 -11.12
C GLU A 233 -24.54 34.24 -10.31
N SER A 234 -25.02 35.27 -9.60
CA SER A 234 -26.25 35.20 -8.82
C SER A 234 -27.48 34.99 -9.69
N SER A 235 -27.49 35.60 -10.89
CA SER A 235 -28.52 35.39 -11.90
C SER A 235 -28.59 33.95 -12.34
N ILE A 236 -27.43 33.32 -12.57
CA ILE A 236 -27.32 31.88 -12.95
C ILE A 236 -27.83 30.99 -11.82
N VAL A 237 -27.40 31.24 -10.59
CA VAL A 237 -27.83 30.46 -9.41
C VAL A 237 -29.35 30.58 -9.22
N ALA A 238 -29.92 31.77 -9.41
CA ALA A 238 -31.36 31.96 -9.35
C ALA A 238 -32.11 31.19 -10.44
N MET A 239 -31.58 31.13 -11.67
CA MET A 239 -32.15 30.32 -12.74
C MET A 239 -32.05 28.84 -12.42
N LEU A 240 -30.89 28.32 -11.95
CA LEU A 240 -30.74 26.92 -11.55
C LEU A 240 -31.77 26.52 -10.48
N LYS A 241 -32.01 27.39 -9.48
CA LYS A 241 -33.07 27.18 -8.48
C LYS A 241 -34.46 27.18 -9.10
N LYS A 242 -34.78 28.16 -9.98
CA LYS A 242 -36.10 28.27 -10.66
C LYS A 242 -36.43 27.02 -11.46
N TYR A 243 -35.46 26.36 -12.08
CA TYR A 243 -35.64 25.17 -12.89
C TYR A 243 -35.36 23.86 -12.14
N ASN A 244 -35.25 23.90 -10.79
CA ASN A 244 -34.96 22.72 -9.92
C ASN A 244 -33.71 21.92 -10.32
N ILE A 245 -32.68 22.62 -10.80
CA ILE A 245 -31.39 21.99 -11.08
C ILE A 245 -30.54 22.11 -9.82
N ALA A 246 -30.55 21.05 -8.98
CA ALA A 246 -29.88 21.04 -7.67
C ALA A 246 -28.66 20.06 -7.63
N ASN A 247 -28.30 19.46 -8.78
CA ASN A 247 -27.25 18.47 -8.85
C ASN A 247 -25.91 18.99 -9.42
N TYR A 248 -25.69 20.31 -9.31
CA TYR A 248 -24.40 20.93 -9.60
C TYR A 248 -23.55 21.05 -8.33
N ASP A 249 -22.22 21.00 -8.52
CA ASP A 249 -21.21 21.14 -7.46
C ASP A 249 -20.54 22.53 -7.49
N TYR A 250 -20.23 23.00 -8.70
CA TYR A 250 -19.56 24.26 -8.91
C TYR A 250 -20.19 24.99 -10.09
N VAL A 251 -20.41 26.29 -9.93
CA VAL A 251 -20.85 27.18 -11.01
C VAL A 251 -20.10 28.49 -10.90
N LYS A 252 -19.64 28.99 -12.03
CA LYS A 252 -19.00 30.31 -12.15
C LYS A 252 -19.42 30.96 -13.45
N TYR A 253 -19.67 32.28 -13.40
CA TYR A 253 -19.85 33.08 -14.59
C TYR A 253 -18.74 34.11 -14.71
N THR A 254 -18.14 34.19 -15.90
CA THR A 254 -17.10 35.19 -16.23
C THR A 254 -17.66 36.21 -17.21
N PRO A 255 -18.03 37.42 -16.73
CA PRO A 255 -18.68 38.43 -17.59
C PRO A 255 -17.84 38.89 -18.78
N SER A 256 -16.51 38.99 -18.61
CA SER A 256 -15.59 39.44 -19.68
C SER A 256 -15.60 38.55 -20.90
N THR A 257 -15.78 37.23 -20.71
CA THR A 257 -15.84 36.23 -21.78
C THR A 257 -17.24 35.70 -22.04
N GLN A 258 -18.22 36.13 -21.24
CA GLN A 258 -19.62 35.67 -21.24
C GLN A 258 -19.69 34.12 -21.13
N THR A 259 -18.83 33.55 -20.30
CA THR A 259 -18.71 32.07 -20.17
C THR A 259 -19.24 31.64 -18.81
N MET A 260 -20.22 30.72 -18.83
CA MET A 260 -20.64 29.98 -17.67
C MET A 260 -19.91 28.65 -17.61
N THR A 261 -19.25 28.38 -16.49
CA THR A 261 -18.59 27.11 -16.20
C THR A 261 -19.36 26.39 -15.10
N ILE A 262 -19.72 25.14 -15.31
CA ILE A 262 -20.49 24.35 -14.36
C ILE A 262 -19.94 22.91 -14.26
N THR A 263 -19.93 22.36 -13.03
CA THR A 263 -19.70 20.94 -12.74
C THR A 263 -20.91 20.37 -12.04
N ARG A 264 -21.06 19.07 -12.05
CA ARG A 264 -22.13 18.41 -11.29
C ARG A 264 -21.59 17.62 -10.11
N ASN A 265 -22.45 17.39 -9.13
CA ASN A 265 -22.21 16.46 -8.04
C ASN A 265 -21.89 15.05 -8.58
N PRO A 266 -21.17 14.23 -7.80
CA PRO A 266 -20.99 12.83 -8.12
C PRO A 266 -22.34 12.16 -8.45
N PHE A 267 -22.29 11.16 -9.33
CA PHE A 267 -23.45 10.46 -9.83
C PHE A 267 -24.42 10.03 -8.70
N GLY A 268 -25.68 10.35 -8.85
CA GLY A 268 -26.74 10.00 -7.87
C GLY A 268 -26.87 10.91 -6.66
N PHE A 269 -26.13 12.02 -6.59
CA PHE A 269 -26.18 12.95 -5.46
C PHE A 269 -26.67 14.34 -5.86
N THR A 270 -27.36 14.98 -4.93
CA THR A 270 -27.85 16.35 -5.04
C THR A 270 -27.59 17.12 -3.75
N ASP A 271 -27.54 18.43 -3.82
CA ASP A 271 -27.38 19.29 -2.65
C ASP A 271 -28.55 19.11 -1.67
N ALA A 272 -28.23 18.94 -0.39
CA ALA A 272 -29.20 18.79 0.69
C ALA A 272 -29.74 20.13 1.18
N SER A 273 -29.16 21.27 0.79
CA SER A 273 -29.58 22.61 1.25
C SER A 273 -30.93 23.01 0.65
N LYS A 274 -31.96 22.80 1.41
CA LYS A 274 -33.29 23.32 1.10
C LYS A 274 -33.39 24.78 1.55
N GLY A 275 -32.87 25.70 0.75
CA GLY A 275 -33.31 27.10 0.78
C GLY A 275 -32.93 27.99 1.94
N ALA A 276 -32.18 27.57 2.94
CA ALA A 276 -31.89 28.32 4.17
C ALA A 276 -30.39 28.65 4.39
N GLY A 277 -29.65 28.92 3.35
CA GLY A 277 -28.34 29.60 3.49
C GLY A 277 -27.16 28.80 4.08
N ALA A 278 -27.37 27.64 4.73
CA ALA A 278 -26.30 26.82 5.26
C ALA A 278 -26.18 25.52 4.46
N TYR A 279 -24.97 25.17 4.02
CA TYR A 279 -24.71 23.90 3.37
C TYR A 279 -25.00 22.73 4.35
N ALA A 280 -25.89 21.85 3.94
CA ALA A 280 -26.28 20.66 4.72
C ALA A 280 -25.68 19.36 4.18
N GLY A 281 -24.70 19.43 3.27
CA GLY A 281 -24.11 18.29 2.60
C GLY A 281 -24.83 17.88 1.32
N VAL A 282 -24.54 16.70 0.83
CA VAL A 282 -25.21 16.07 -0.31
C VAL A 282 -26.04 14.88 0.15
N ILE A 283 -27.18 14.71 -0.47
CA ILE A 283 -28.07 13.56 -0.27
C ILE A 283 -28.22 12.77 -1.56
N ARG A 284 -28.64 11.52 -1.46
CA ARG A 284 -28.97 10.74 -2.65
C ARG A 284 -30.18 11.36 -3.34
N ALA A 285 -30.06 11.57 -4.66
CA ALA A 285 -31.13 12.18 -5.45
C ALA A 285 -32.40 11.31 -5.40
N PRO A 286 -33.56 11.87 -4.99
CA PRO A 286 -34.80 11.10 -4.90
C PRO A 286 -35.30 10.58 -6.26
N SER A 287 -34.94 11.27 -7.35
CA SER A 287 -35.33 10.98 -8.73
C SER A 287 -34.48 9.86 -9.38
N GLY A 288 -33.57 9.23 -8.63
CA GLY A 288 -32.65 8.28 -9.20
C GLY A 288 -31.45 8.94 -9.90
N ASP A 289 -30.70 8.13 -10.63
CA ASP A 289 -29.46 8.51 -11.27
C ASP A 289 -29.72 9.25 -12.60
N GLU A 290 -29.29 10.51 -12.69
CA GLU A 290 -29.39 11.31 -13.91
C GLU A 290 -28.11 11.20 -14.72
N SER A 291 -28.19 10.93 -16.03
CA SER A 291 -27.02 10.89 -16.90
C SER A 291 -26.43 12.29 -17.18
N ASN A 292 -25.18 12.33 -17.66
CA ASN A 292 -24.56 13.60 -18.07
C ASN A 292 -25.36 14.28 -19.21
N GLU A 293 -25.89 13.48 -20.13
CA GLU A 293 -26.71 13.99 -21.25
C GLU A 293 -28.01 14.61 -20.75
N GLN A 294 -28.67 13.97 -19.80
CA GLN A 294 -29.90 14.49 -19.19
C GLN A 294 -29.65 15.81 -18.45
N PHE A 295 -28.55 15.86 -17.68
CA PHE A 295 -28.12 17.09 -17.00
C PHE A 295 -27.87 18.22 -18.00
N LEU A 296 -27.12 17.98 -19.08
CA LEU A 296 -26.86 18.96 -20.12
C LEU A 296 -28.13 19.42 -20.83
N GLN A 297 -29.06 18.50 -21.10
CA GLN A 297 -30.35 18.84 -21.70
C GLN A 297 -31.18 19.79 -20.80
N LYS A 298 -31.16 19.58 -19.47
CA LYS A 298 -31.83 20.48 -18.52
C LYS A 298 -31.23 21.88 -18.57
N ILE A 299 -29.90 21.98 -18.56
CA ILE A 299 -29.17 23.26 -18.67
C ILE A 299 -29.53 23.98 -19.99
N LYS A 300 -29.48 23.26 -21.11
CA LYS A 300 -29.84 23.84 -22.41
C LYS A 300 -31.32 24.29 -22.47
N LYS A 301 -32.24 23.51 -21.92
CA LYS A 301 -33.66 23.88 -21.80
C LYS A 301 -33.86 25.11 -20.92
N MET A 302 -33.13 25.21 -19.81
CA MET A 302 -33.14 26.40 -18.93
C MET A 302 -32.75 27.66 -19.73
N PHE A 303 -31.63 27.62 -20.46
CA PHE A 303 -31.22 28.79 -21.29
C PHE A 303 -32.24 29.12 -22.36
N ALA A 304 -32.78 28.14 -23.06
CA ALA A 304 -33.81 28.37 -24.09
C ALA A 304 -35.07 29.02 -23.50
N SER A 305 -35.51 28.61 -22.30
CA SER A 305 -36.67 29.16 -21.61
C SER A 305 -36.44 30.59 -21.14
N GLU A 306 -35.21 30.96 -20.82
CA GLU A 306 -34.82 32.33 -20.44
C GLU A 306 -34.38 33.16 -21.64
N GLN A 307 -34.57 32.68 -22.87
CA GLN A 307 -34.19 33.36 -24.16
C GLN A 307 -32.68 33.65 -24.25
N ILE A 308 -31.84 32.93 -23.52
CA ILE A 308 -30.40 33.07 -23.56
C ILE A 308 -29.86 32.13 -24.64
N ARG A 309 -29.12 32.66 -25.62
CA ARG A 309 -28.43 31.86 -26.63
C ARG A 309 -27.16 31.31 -26.02
N SER A 310 -26.98 30.01 -26.13
CA SER A 310 -25.76 29.32 -25.71
C SER A 310 -25.16 28.49 -26.86
N GLU A 311 -23.84 28.51 -26.96
CA GLU A 311 -23.09 27.57 -27.82
C GLU A 311 -23.03 26.20 -27.13
N ASP A 312 -22.70 25.15 -27.91
CA ASP A 312 -22.43 23.82 -27.32
C ASP A 312 -21.25 23.93 -26.34
N PRO A 313 -21.34 23.27 -25.18
CA PRO A 313 -20.33 23.43 -24.15
C PRO A 313 -19.00 22.78 -24.53
N VAL A 314 -17.91 23.45 -24.22
CA VAL A 314 -16.59 22.86 -24.22
C VAL A 314 -16.47 21.99 -22.97
N ILE A 315 -16.12 20.72 -23.16
CA ILE A 315 -15.94 19.76 -22.05
C ILE A 315 -14.47 19.67 -21.70
N THR A 316 -14.14 19.94 -20.45
CA THR A 316 -12.79 19.78 -19.90
C THR A 316 -12.84 18.85 -18.71
N ASN A 317 -11.91 17.89 -18.65
CA ASN A 317 -11.77 16.96 -17.54
C ASN A 317 -10.57 17.37 -16.68
N PHE A 318 -10.79 17.56 -15.39
CA PHE A 318 -9.74 17.83 -14.42
C PHE A 318 -9.59 16.64 -13.45
N THR A 319 -8.38 16.42 -12.96
CA THR A 319 -8.11 15.53 -11.83
C THR A 319 -8.26 16.29 -10.51
N ALA A 320 -8.66 15.62 -9.45
CA ALA A 320 -8.79 16.26 -8.14
C ALA A 320 -7.42 16.71 -7.59
N LEU A 321 -6.38 15.93 -7.84
CA LEU A 321 -5.01 16.15 -7.38
C LEU A 321 -4.02 15.96 -8.54
N PRO A 322 -2.85 16.62 -8.51
CA PRO A 322 -1.80 16.40 -9.50
C PRO A 322 -1.25 14.98 -9.39
N ASP A 323 -1.35 14.19 -10.44
CA ASP A 323 -0.92 12.78 -10.45
C ASP A 323 0.53 12.57 -10.92
N ASN A 324 1.12 13.57 -11.59
CA ASN A 324 2.56 13.57 -11.89
C ASN A 324 3.37 13.98 -10.65
N PHE A 325 4.52 13.32 -10.43
CA PHE A 325 5.35 13.58 -9.24
C PHE A 325 5.87 15.02 -9.17
N GLU A 326 6.31 15.61 -10.28
CA GLU A 326 6.84 16.97 -10.29
C GLU A 326 5.75 18.00 -9.95
N ASP A 327 4.56 17.85 -10.51
CA ASP A 327 3.43 18.74 -10.24
C ASP A 327 2.96 18.60 -8.79
N PHE A 328 2.89 17.35 -8.28
CA PHE A 328 2.57 17.08 -6.88
C PHE A 328 3.63 17.67 -5.94
N LYS A 329 4.91 17.48 -6.25
CA LYS A 329 6.04 18.03 -5.50
C LYS A 329 5.95 19.56 -5.41
N ASN A 330 5.73 20.21 -6.55
CA ASN A 330 5.64 21.66 -6.62
C ASN A 330 4.44 22.21 -5.83
N LYS A 331 3.31 21.49 -5.79
CA LYS A 331 2.09 21.91 -5.11
C LYS A 331 2.11 21.61 -3.62
N PHE A 332 2.57 20.41 -3.21
CA PHE A 332 2.36 19.90 -1.86
C PHE A 332 3.62 19.65 -1.03
N LEU A 333 4.83 19.71 -1.62
CA LEU A 333 6.05 19.45 -0.87
C LEU A 333 6.88 20.72 -0.66
N LYS A 334 7.43 20.88 0.55
CA LYS A 334 8.37 21.94 0.89
C LYS A 334 9.76 21.54 0.41
N ILE A 335 10.38 22.39 -0.36
CA ILE A 335 11.74 22.21 -0.87
C ILE A 335 12.65 23.23 -0.20
N ASN A 336 13.77 22.77 0.35
CA ASN A 336 14.81 23.66 0.84
C ASN A 336 15.46 24.37 -0.37
N PRO A 337 15.47 25.71 -0.44
CA PRO A 337 15.97 26.43 -1.60
C PRO A 337 17.48 26.28 -1.81
N ASP A 338 18.24 26.00 -0.74
CA ASP A 338 19.70 25.90 -0.80
C ASP A 338 20.18 24.49 -1.17
N THR A 339 19.49 23.46 -0.65
CA THR A 339 19.89 22.05 -0.84
C THR A 339 19.05 21.33 -1.87
N PHE A 340 17.90 21.90 -2.30
CA PHE A 340 16.88 21.27 -3.14
C PHE A 340 16.29 19.98 -2.56
N GLU A 341 16.53 19.73 -1.27
CA GLU A 341 15.97 18.59 -0.57
C GLU A 341 14.51 18.86 -0.17
N ILE A 342 13.70 17.81 -0.20
CA ILE A 342 12.32 17.85 0.31
C ILE A 342 12.39 17.72 1.83
N VAL A 343 11.81 18.72 2.54
CA VAL A 343 11.92 18.85 3.99
C VAL A 343 10.56 18.78 4.71
N GLY A 344 9.47 18.55 4.02
CA GLY A 344 8.13 18.43 4.61
C GLY A 344 7.01 18.65 3.61
N VAL A 345 5.79 18.83 4.12
CA VAL A 345 4.56 19.02 3.34
C VAL A 345 4.07 20.46 3.46
N LYS A 346 3.44 20.98 2.43
CA LYS A 346 2.76 22.29 2.40
C LYS A 346 1.35 22.11 1.85
N GLU A 347 0.51 23.14 1.96
CA GLU A 347 -0.83 23.19 1.37
C GLU A 347 -1.74 22.01 1.82
N LEU A 348 -1.56 21.53 3.07
CA LEU A 348 -2.34 20.43 3.62
C LEU A 348 -3.84 20.68 3.64
N PRO A 349 -4.37 21.88 3.98
CA PRO A 349 -5.81 22.13 3.95
C PRO A 349 -6.43 21.96 2.57
N LEU A 350 -5.74 22.40 1.51
CA LEU A 350 -6.17 22.19 0.13
C LEU A 350 -6.21 20.69 -0.21
N PHE A 351 -5.17 19.95 0.15
CA PHE A 351 -5.12 18.50 -0.02
C PHE A 351 -6.29 17.82 0.70
N GLN A 352 -6.49 18.12 1.99
CA GLN A 352 -7.54 17.57 2.83
C GLN A 352 -8.93 17.82 2.28
N ARG A 353 -9.23 19.04 1.83
CA ARG A 353 -10.52 19.40 1.24
C ARG A 353 -10.84 18.57 0.00
N ARG A 354 -9.85 18.31 -0.86
CA ARG A 354 -10.05 17.57 -2.12
C ARG A 354 -10.21 16.07 -1.94
N ILE A 355 -9.81 15.53 -0.79
CA ILE A 355 -9.95 14.10 -0.47
C ILE A 355 -11.04 13.82 0.58
N LEU A 356 -11.70 14.85 1.08
CA LEU A 356 -12.69 14.73 2.16
C LEU A 356 -13.79 13.73 1.79
N GLY A 357 -14.07 12.79 2.69
CA GLY A 357 -15.13 11.80 2.54
C GLY A 357 -14.84 10.64 1.57
N LEU A 358 -13.64 10.56 0.99
CA LEU A 358 -13.27 9.50 0.06
C LEU A 358 -12.56 8.31 0.72
N VAL A 359 -12.23 8.39 2.00
CA VAL A 359 -11.48 7.35 2.71
C VAL A 359 -12.17 6.94 4.00
N SER A 360 -12.11 5.63 4.29
CA SER A 360 -12.34 5.06 5.61
C SER A 360 -11.00 4.57 6.14
N TYR A 361 -10.58 5.07 7.30
CA TYR A 361 -9.37 4.66 7.98
C TYR A 361 -9.73 3.86 9.22
N PHE A 362 -9.67 2.55 9.11
CA PHE A 362 -9.98 1.68 10.23
C PHE A 362 -8.72 1.42 11.07
N LYS A 363 -8.71 1.93 12.29
CA LYS A 363 -7.81 1.44 13.34
C LYS A 363 -8.58 0.41 14.14
N SER A 364 -8.13 -0.84 14.13
CA SER A 364 -8.82 -1.93 14.82
C SER A 364 -9.12 -1.54 16.27
N ALA A 365 -10.39 -1.61 16.67
CA ALA A 365 -10.79 -1.49 18.07
C ALA A 365 -10.26 -2.68 18.91
N GLN A 366 -9.67 -3.66 18.27
CA GLN A 366 -9.19 -4.92 18.85
C GLN A 366 -7.66 -4.92 19.00
N GLU A 367 -7.04 -3.78 19.32
CA GLU A 367 -5.61 -3.72 19.66
C GLU A 367 -5.21 -4.75 20.72
N GLN A 368 -6.15 -5.11 21.60
CA GLN A 368 -5.97 -6.14 22.62
C GLN A 368 -5.76 -7.55 22.06
N LEU A 369 -6.22 -7.81 20.82
CA LEU A 369 -6.04 -9.10 20.15
C LEU A 369 -4.77 -9.15 19.30
N MET A 370 -4.03 -8.05 19.20
CA MET A 370 -2.76 -8.00 18.49
C MET A 370 -1.60 -8.16 19.49
N PRO A 371 -0.54 -8.87 19.10
CA PRO A 371 0.68 -8.90 19.93
C PRO A 371 1.24 -7.49 20.06
N ARG A 372 1.80 -7.17 21.21
CA ARG A 372 2.45 -5.89 21.48
C ARG A 372 3.78 -5.80 20.73
N LEU A 373 3.91 -4.81 19.85
CA LEU A 373 5.17 -4.50 19.20
C LEU A 373 6.08 -3.80 20.22
N LEU A 374 7.27 -4.35 20.42
CA LEU A 374 8.30 -3.74 21.23
C LEU A 374 9.11 -2.74 20.40
N ASP A 375 9.90 -1.87 21.06
CA ASP A 375 10.77 -0.92 20.38
C ASP A 375 11.72 -1.66 19.44
N ILE A 376 11.88 -1.12 18.21
CA ILE A 376 12.77 -1.70 17.21
C ILE A 376 14.21 -1.59 17.71
N LYS A 377 14.90 -2.73 17.79
CA LYS A 377 16.33 -2.79 18.14
C LYS A 377 17.16 -2.59 16.89
N LEU A 378 17.78 -1.41 16.80
CA LEU A 378 18.71 -1.09 15.73
C LEU A 378 20.10 -1.66 16.09
N GLU A 379 20.52 -2.71 15.40
CA GLU A 379 21.83 -3.36 15.58
C GLU A 379 22.86 -2.73 14.65
N LEU A 380 23.68 -1.84 15.21
CA LEU A 380 24.78 -1.19 14.50
C LEU A 380 26.02 -2.10 14.55
N VAL A 381 26.32 -2.75 13.43
CA VAL A 381 27.39 -3.76 13.35
C VAL A 381 28.59 -3.20 12.62
N PRO A 382 29.76 -2.97 13.31
CA PRO A 382 30.97 -2.54 12.66
C PRO A 382 31.47 -3.56 11.64
N MET A 383 31.85 -3.08 10.44
CA MET A 383 32.47 -3.93 9.43
C MET A 383 33.82 -4.50 9.90
N SER A 384 34.15 -5.72 9.51
CA SER A 384 35.50 -6.26 9.62
C SER A 384 36.46 -5.46 8.72
N ASN A 385 37.75 -5.63 8.91
CA ASN A 385 38.74 -4.99 8.03
C ASN A 385 38.67 -5.53 6.59
N MET A 386 38.38 -6.80 6.43
CA MET A 386 38.22 -7.45 5.14
C MET A 386 36.99 -6.90 4.42
N GLN A 387 35.85 -6.89 5.12
CA GLN A 387 34.59 -6.34 4.58
C GLN A 387 34.74 -4.86 4.22
N TYR A 388 35.44 -4.06 5.03
CA TYR A 388 35.71 -2.66 4.74
C TYR A 388 36.53 -2.48 3.46
N SER A 389 37.59 -3.25 3.27
CA SER A 389 38.45 -3.16 2.07
C SER A 389 37.63 -3.41 0.80
N GLU A 390 36.92 -4.52 0.75
CA GLU A 390 36.08 -4.87 -0.40
C GLU A 390 34.95 -3.84 -0.64
N TYR A 391 34.35 -3.34 0.45
CA TYR A 391 33.31 -2.32 0.36
C TYR A 391 33.83 -1.02 -0.28
N VAL A 392 35.05 -0.56 0.11
CA VAL A 392 35.65 0.66 -0.43
C VAL A 392 35.93 0.53 -1.93
N ASP A 393 36.46 -0.61 -2.36
CA ASP A 393 36.75 -0.86 -3.77
C ASP A 393 35.47 -0.86 -4.61
N VAL A 394 34.47 -1.63 -4.20
CA VAL A 394 33.17 -1.70 -4.86
C VAL A 394 32.48 -0.34 -4.89
N ARG A 395 32.53 0.40 -3.78
CA ARG A 395 31.89 1.71 -3.68
C ARG A 395 32.56 2.77 -4.56
N THR A 396 33.89 2.72 -4.69
CA THR A 396 34.66 3.59 -5.57
C THR A 396 34.27 3.37 -7.03
N ASP A 397 34.11 2.13 -7.44
CA ASP A 397 33.65 1.73 -8.76
C ASP A 397 32.23 2.23 -9.03
N GLU A 398 31.31 2.07 -8.09
CA GLU A 398 29.92 2.58 -8.20
C GLU A 398 29.91 4.11 -8.36
N ILE A 399 30.67 4.84 -7.56
CA ILE A 399 30.77 6.31 -7.62
C ILE A 399 31.31 6.75 -8.98
N THR A 400 32.31 6.07 -9.49
CA THR A 400 32.93 6.41 -10.78
C THR A 400 31.95 6.22 -11.95
N LYS A 401 31.19 5.13 -11.94
CA LYS A 401 30.14 4.85 -12.92
C LYS A 401 28.97 5.83 -12.81
N THR A 402 28.64 6.25 -11.59
CA THR A 402 27.49 7.13 -11.32
C THR A 402 27.77 8.61 -11.60
N LYS A 403 29.01 9.10 -11.40
CA LYS A 403 29.39 10.50 -11.73
C LYS A 403 29.13 10.92 -13.15
N ARG A 404 29.03 9.96 -14.08
CA ARG A 404 28.65 10.21 -15.49
C ARG A 404 27.16 10.44 -15.69
N ALA A 405 26.29 10.04 -14.74
CA ALA A 405 24.84 10.01 -14.89
C ALA A 405 24.06 10.96 -13.95
N GLN A 406 24.69 11.58 -12.94
CA GLN A 406 23.97 12.29 -11.89
C GLN A 406 24.47 13.71 -11.66
N LYS A 407 23.75 14.70 -12.21
CA LYS A 407 23.70 16.06 -11.69
C LYS A 407 22.31 16.28 -11.10
N ASN A 408 22.22 16.60 -9.80
CA ASN A 408 21.04 17.06 -9.06
C ASN A 408 19.83 16.11 -9.02
N LYS A 409 19.95 14.96 -8.35
CA LYS A 409 18.78 14.09 -8.09
C LYS A 409 18.32 14.20 -6.62
N ASN A 410 17.00 14.39 -6.42
CA ASN A 410 16.39 14.35 -5.09
C ASN A 410 16.25 12.90 -4.56
N MET A 411 15.89 12.73 -3.27
CA MET A 411 15.82 11.42 -2.62
C MET A 411 14.80 10.44 -3.27
N TYR A 412 13.82 10.93 -4.01
CA TYR A 412 12.86 10.11 -4.74
C TYR A 412 13.34 9.69 -6.12
N GLU A 413 14.24 10.45 -6.73
CA GLU A 413 14.86 10.11 -8.02
C GLU A 413 16.00 9.10 -7.89
N VAL A 414 16.55 8.98 -6.69
CA VAL A 414 17.65 8.07 -6.35
C VAL A 414 17.15 6.63 -6.15
N SER A 415 15.85 6.41 -6.00
CA SER A 415 15.24 5.12 -5.73
C SER A 415 15.15 4.26 -7.00
N SER A 416 16.22 3.58 -7.38
CA SER A 416 16.16 2.43 -8.30
C SER A 416 16.77 1.21 -7.61
N ASN A 417 16.30 0.00 -7.94
CA ASN A 417 16.85 -1.25 -7.41
C ASN A 417 18.34 -1.43 -7.69
N SER A 418 18.84 -0.77 -8.71
CA SER A 418 20.26 -0.73 -9.05
C SER A 418 21.05 0.28 -8.21
N TYR A 419 20.38 1.08 -7.37
CA TYR A 419 21.06 2.08 -6.56
C TYR A 419 21.94 1.42 -5.51
N ARG A 420 23.24 1.66 -5.60
CA ARG A 420 24.25 1.13 -4.67
C ARG A 420 24.17 -0.38 -4.43
N ILE A 421 23.75 -1.16 -5.43
CA ILE A 421 23.43 -2.57 -5.21
C ILE A 421 24.62 -3.39 -4.77
N PHE A 422 25.80 -3.15 -5.34
CA PHE A 422 27.00 -3.92 -5.01
C PHE A 422 27.51 -3.58 -3.61
N SER A 423 27.55 -2.29 -3.24
CA SER A 423 27.91 -1.88 -1.89
C SER A 423 26.87 -2.32 -0.83
N ARG A 424 25.56 -2.49 -1.19
CA ARG A 424 24.57 -3.14 -0.31
C ARG A 424 24.89 -4.59 -0.04
N LEU A 425 25.26 -5.33 -1.10
CA LEU A 425 25.66 -6.74 -0.98
C LEU A 425 26.87 -6.88 -0.09
N CYS A 426 27.90 -6.03 -0.26
CA CYS A 426 29.07 -5.99 0.62
C CYS A 426 28.73 -5.67 2.08
N CYS A 427 27.65 -4.94 2.35
CA CYS A 427 27.18 -4.70 3.72
C CYS A 427 26.65 -5.99 4.39
N ASN A 428 26.23 -6.98 3.60
CA ASN A 428 25.74 -8.26 4.14
C ASN A 428 26.88 -9.28 4.27
N PHE A 429 27.57 -9.59 3.17
CA PHE A 429 28.60 -10.60 3.13
C PHE A 429 29.66 -10.26 2.07
N VAL A 430 30.92 -10.58 2.33
CA VAL A 430 32.02 -10.51 1.36
C VAL A 430 32.65 -11.87 1.18
N PHE A 431 33.07 -12.17 -0.04
CA PHE A 431 33.69 -13.44 -0.39
C PHE A 431 35.22 -13.36 -0.21
N PRO A 432 35.89 -14.51 0.03
CA PRO A 432 37.37 -14.56 0.07
C PRO A 432 37.98 -14.01 -1.22
N PRO A 433 39.22 -13.48 -1.15
CA PRO A 433 39.93 -13.02 -2.35
C PRO A 433 40.12 -14.13 -3.38
N ALA A 434 40.17 -13.77 -4.66
CA ALA A 434 40.23 -14.68 -5.81
C ALA A 434 41.39 -15.70 -5.82
N ASN A 435 42.33 -15.60 -4.88
CA ASN A 435 43.45 -16.54 -4.75
C ASN A 435 43.03 -17.91 -4.15
N GLU A 436 41.90 -17.97 -3.48
CA GLU A 436 41.36 -19.17 -2.82
C GLU A 436 40.15 -19.73 -3.56
N MET A 437 39.49 -18.92 -4.38
CA MET A 437 38.32 -19.24 -5.22
C MET A 437 38.26 -18.33 -6.43
N ASP A 438 37.45 -18.70 -7.45
CA ASP A 438 37.11 -17.82 -8.61
C ASP A 438 36.33 -16.51 -8.19
N GLY A 439 36.25 -16.25 -6.87
CA GLY A 439 35.57 -15.07 -6.34
C GLY A 439 34.04 -15.10 -6.55
N ARG A 440 33.41 -13.94 -6.33
CA ARG A 440 31.99 -13.79 -6.55
C ARG A 440 31.63 -13.97 -8.04
N PRO A 441 30.65 -14.83 -8.41
CA PRO A 441 30.20 -14.98 -9.77
C PRO A 441 29.77 -13.65 -10.39
N GLY A 442 30.37 -13.29 -11.54
CA GLY A 442 30.02 -12.09 -12.28
C GLY A 442 28.60 -12.19 -12.84
N ARG A 443 27.78 -11.16 -12.66
CA ARG A 443 26.42 -11.13 -13.21
C ARG A 443 26.45 -11.13 -14.74
N PRO A 444 25.52 -11.85 -15.41
CA PRO A 444 25.37 -11.79 -16.85
C PRO A 444 25.12 -10.35 -17.32
N LYS A 445 25.78 -9.94 -18.40
CA LYS A 445 25.49 -8.67 -19.07
C LYS A 445 24.10 -8.77 -19.69
N LYS A 446 23.23 -7.79 -19.47
CA LYS A 446 21.97 -7.65 -20.19
C LYS A 446 22.27 -7.64 -21.69
N GLU A 447 22.07 -8.74 -22.39
CA GLU A 447 21.99 -8.71 -23.84
C GLU A 447 20.73 -7.93 -24.22
N LYS A 448 20.88 -6.95 -25.12
CA LYS A 448 19.75 -6.30 -25.74
C LYS A 448 18.98 -7.38 -26.50
N LEU A 449 17.82 -7.78 -25.99
CA LEU A 449 16.87 -8.61 -26.70
C LEU A 449 16.48 -7.88 -27.98
N ASN A 450 17.06 -8.28 -29.10
CA ASN A 450 16.63 -7.83 -30.42
C ASN A 450 15.22 -8.38 -30.65
N GLU A 451 14.28 -7.49 -30.99
CA GLU A 451 12.86 -7.76 -31.25
C GLU A 451 12.59 -8.71 -32.46
N GLN A 452 13.60 -9.37 -33.00
CA GLN A 452 13.48 -10.12 -34.25
C GLN A 452 13.48 -11.65 -34.15
N ASN A 453 13.59 -12.25 -32.98
CA ASN A 453 13.52 -13.72 -32.81
C ASN A 453 12.36 -14.14 -31.90
N VAL A 454 11.13 -13.94 -32.37
CA VAL A 454 9.93 -14.51 -31.76
C VAL A 454 9.36 -15.55 -32.71
N ASP A 455 10.02 -16.70 -32.80
CA ASP A 455 9.37 -17.89 -33.34
C ASP A 455 9.80 -19.12 -32.50
N VAL A 456 8.75 -19.85 -32.07
CA VAL A 456 8.78 -21.12 -31.31
C VAL A 456 9.04 -20.97 -29.80
N VAL A 457 8.01 -20.62 -29.06
CA VAL A 457 7.97 -20.67 -27.58
C VAL A 457 6.97 -21.73 -27.16
N THR A 458 7.37 -22.68 -26.31
CA THR A 458 6.48 -23.71 -25.75
C THR A 458 5.58 -23.12 -24.66
N GLU A 459 4.42 -23.78 -24.39
CA GLU A 459 3.44 -23.30 -23.37
C GLU A 459 4.05 -23.16 -21.95
N GLN A 460 5.11 -23.89 -21.62
CA GLN A 460 5.82 -23.76 -20.35
C GLN A 460 6.67 -22.47 -20.29
N ASP A 461 7.30 -22.08 -21.39
CA ASP A 461 8.02 -20.82 -21.50
C ASP A 461 7.08 -19.62 -21.44
N VAL A 462 5.83 -19.77 -21.93
CA VAL A 462 4.80 -18.73 -21.87
C VAL A 462 4.35 -18.48 -20.42
N ARG A 463 4.23 -19.52 -19.59
CA ARG A 463 3.88 -19.36 -18.16
C ARG A 463 4.99 -18.68 -17.35
N GLN A 464 6.25 -19.00 -17.61
CA GLN A 464 7.38 -18.30 -16.99
C GLN A 464 7.56 -16.87 -17.53
N ARG A 465 7.34 -16.63 -18.83
CA ARG A 465 7.44 -15.30 -19.45
C ARG A 465 6.23 -14.41 -19.14
N GLN A 466 5.04 -14.96 -18.88
CA GLN A 466 3.86 -14.18 -18.45
C GLN A 466 4.03 -13.58 -17.05
N ALA A 467 4.81 -14.21 -16.19
CA ALA A 467 5.25 -13.61 -14.93
C ALA A 467 6.25 -12.46 -15.12
N VAL A 468 6.98 -12.42 -16.23
CA VAL A 468 8.04 -11.45 -16.52
C VAL A 468 7.53 -10.22 -17.30
N THR A 469 6.47 -10.33 -18.10
CA THR A 469 6.05 -9.25 -19.03
C THR A 469 5.26 -8.11 -18.36
N PHE A 470 4.67 -8.34 -17.20
CA PHE A 470 4.04 -7.26 -16.41
C PHE A 470 5.06 -6.49 -15.56
N VAL A 471 6.28 -6.97 -15.49
CA VAL A 471 7.39 -6.47 -14.67
C VAL A 471 8.08 -5.23 -15.28
N GLU A 472 7.72 -4.78 -16.48
CA GLU A 472 8.29 -3.52 -17.05
C GLU A 472 7.92 -2.25 -16.26
N GLY A 473 6.93 -2.32 -15.35
CA GLY A 473 6.61 -1.25 -14.40
C GLY A 473 6.90 -1.59 -12.93
N VAL A 474 7.21 -2.85 -12.63
CA VAL A 474 7.47 -3.40 -11.27
C VAL A 474 8.90 -3.90 -11.14
N GLU A 475 9.80 -3.56 -12.06
CA GLU A 475 11.24 -3.89 -11.98
C GLU A 475 11.92 -3.38 -10.68
N GLU A 476 11.23 -2.60 -9.86
CA GLU A 476 11.76 -2.16 -8.57
C GLU A 476 11.67 -3.25 -7.48
N ASP A 477 10.82 -4.26 -7.62
CA ASP A 477 10.56 -5.28 -6.58
C ASP A 477 10.90 -6.72 -7.00
N ALA A 478 11.24 -6.97 -8.26
CA ALA A 478 11.70 -8.30 -8.67
C ALA A 478 13.13 -8.54 -8.14
N PRO A 479 13.41 -9.71 -7.53
CA PRO A 479 14.77 -10.06 -7.18
C PRO A 479 15.62 -9.96 -8.46
N LEU A 480 16.74 -9.24 -8.40
CA LEU A 480 17.67 -9.06 -9.52
C LEU A 480 18.20 -10.37 -10.14
N GLU A 481 17.87 -11.47 -9.53
CA GLU A 481 18.29 -12.83 -9.88
C GLU A 481 17.33 -13.54 -10.85
N VAL A 482 16.09 -13.08 -11.01
CA VAL A 482 15.10 -13.70 -11.93
C VAL A 482 15.33 -13.31 -13.40
N ILE A 483 16.23 -12.35 -13.68
CA ILE A 483 16.44 -11.79 -15.02
C ILE A 483 17.44 -12.60 -15.87
N SER A 484 18.16 -13.56 -15.30
CA SER A 484 19.15 -14.32 -16.07
C SER A 484 18.66 -15.74 -16.36
N GLY A 485 18.16 -15.97 -17.54
CA GLY A 485 18.09 -17.31 -18.15
C GLY A 485 19.46 -17.86 -18.53
N ASP A 486 20.54 -17.40 -17.88
CA ASP A 486 21.89 -17.85 -18.14
C ASP A 486 22.20 -19.06 -17.26
N SER A 487 22.17 -20.24 -17.86
CA SER A 487 22.50 -21.50 -17.20
C SER A 487 23.89 -21.48 -16.53
N SER A 488 24.85 -20.79 -17.14
CA SER A 488 26.21 -20.65 -16.65
C SER A 488 26.31 -19.87 -15.31
N TYR A 489 25.48 -18.85 -15.10
CA TYR A 489 25.46 -18.12 -13.83
C TYR A 489 24.88 -18.96 -12.67
N ASN A 490 23.81 -19.69 -12.94
CA ASN A 490 23.19 -20.58 -11.96
C ASN A 490 24.09 -21.76 -11.58
N GLU A 491 24.86 -22.27 -12.54
CA GLU A 491 25.89 -23.31 -12.31
C GLU A 491 26.99 -22.80 -11.38
N LYS A 492 27.51 -21.60 -11.61
CA LYS A 492 28.52 -20.97 -10.73
C LYS A 492 28.01 -20.71 -9.32
N ILE A 493 26.74 -20.35 -9.15
CA ILE A 493 26.14 -20.23 -7.80
C ILE A 493 26.09 -21.60 -7.12
N LYS A 494 25.73 -22.66 -7.83
CA LYS A 494 25.71 -24.02 -7.26
C LYS A 494 27.13 -24.48 -6.86
N GLU A 495 28.11 -24.23 -7.70
CA GLU A 495 29.52 -24.56 -7.42
C GLU A 495 30.02 -23.80 -6.17
N LEU A 496 29.64 -22.54 -6.04
CA LEU A 496 29.97 -21.71 -4.87
C LEU A 496 29.33 -22.27 -3.58
N PHE A 497 28.08 -22.68 -3.65
CA PHE A 497 27.39 -23.27 -2.49
C PHE A 497 28.01 -24.62 -2.11
N GLN A 498 28.31 -25.47 -3.07
CA GLN A 498 29.02 -26.75 -2.83
C GLN A 498 30.41 -26.53 -2.22
N TYR A 499 31.12 -25.47 -2.64
CA TYR A 499 32.39 -25.12 -2.01
C TYR A 499 32.21 -24.83 -0.53
N TYR A 500 31.26 -23.96 -0.15
CA TYR A 500 31.04 -23.61 1.27
C TYR A 500 30.41 -24.72 2.10
N GLU A 501 29.72 -25.70 1.49
CA GLU A 501 29.29 -26.92 2.18
C GLU A 501 30.48 -27.81 2.59
N THR A 502 31.55 -27.78 1.82
CA THR A 502 32.78 -28.54 2.10
C THR A 502 33.84 -27.75 2.87
N HIS A 503 33.79 -26.41 2.83
CA HIS A 503 34.73 -25.48 3.49
C HIS A 503 33.95 -24.57 4.45
N ASP A 504 33.32 -25.20 5.42
CA ASP A 504 32.39 -24.51 6.32
C ASP A 504 33.08 -23.69 7.44
N GLU A 505 34.42 -23.80 7.58
CA GLU A 505 35.19 -23.04 8.58
C GLU A 505 35.01 -21.53 8.39
N ASP A 506 34.89 -21.04 7.14
CA ASP A 506 34.67 -19.60 6.87
C ASP A 506 33.29 -19.10 7.31
N LEU A 507 32.33 -20.02 7.49
CA LEU A 507 30.94 -19.72 7.86
C LEU A 507 30.66 -20.01 9.35
N LYS A 508 31.59 -20.62 10.09
CA LYS A 508 31.45 -20.88 11.50
C LYS A 508 31.73 -19.64 12.36
N ALA A 509 31.07 -19.53 13.47
CA ALA A 509 31.38 -18.55 14.48
C ALA A 509 32.75 -18.84 15.17
N ALA A 510 33.37 -17.81 15.75
CA ALA A 510 34.72 -17.95 16.33
C ALA A 510 34.81 -18.95 17.50
N ASP A 511 33.77 -19.09 18.31
CA ASP A 511 33.65 -20.07 19.38
C ASP A 511 33.62 -21.53 18.85
N LYS A 512 33.33 -21.71 17.57
CA LYS A 512 33.40 -22.95 16.84
C LYS A 512 34.65 -23.06 15.93
N GLY A 513 35.62 -22.19 16.13
CA GLY A 513 36.88 -22.14 15.40
C GLY A 513 36.78 -21.53 13.99
N GLY A 514 35.73 -20.78 13.72
CA GLY A 514 35.49 -20.24 12.40
C GLY A 514 35.86 -18.77 12.19
N ARG A 515 35.69 -18.28 10.95
CA ARG A 515 36.09 -16.94 10.49
C ARG A 515 34.90 -16.08 10.06
N LEU A 516 33.67 -16.44 10.40
CA LEU A 516 32.46 -15.72 9.95
C LEU A 516 32.51 -14.21 10.23
N ASN A 517 33.15 -13.81 11.34
CA ASN A 517 33.32 -12.40 11.66
C ASN A 517 34.15 -11.62 10.63
N ASP A 518 35.07 -12.27 9.92
CA ASP A 518 35.88 -11.61 8.89
C ASP A 518 35.06 -11.30 7.63
N TYR A 519 34.15 -12.21 7.26
CA TYR A 519 33.34 -12.10 6.05
C TYR A 519 32.01 -11.39 6.27
N SER A 520 31.37 -11.62 7.43
CA SER A 520 30.07 -11.02 7.76
C SER A 520 29.85 -10.87 9.26
N PRO A 521 30.33 -9.81 9.89
CA PRO A 521 29.97 -9.48 11.27
C PRO A 521 28.45 -9.39 11.47
N LYS A 522 27.69 -8.96 10.41
CA LYS A 522 26.24 -8.87 10.41
C LYS A 522 25.59 -10.24 10.56
N PHE A 523 25.99 -11.24 9.77
CA PHE A 523 25.44 -12.59 9.88
C PHE A 523 25.78 -13.23 11.20
N LEU A 524 27.00 -12.99 11.71
CA LEU A 524 27.39 -13.41 13.06
C LEU A 524 26.46 -12.82 14.13
N LYS A 525 26.17 -11.52 14.05
CA LYS A 525 25.27 -10.86 14.99
C LYS A 525 23.83 -11.39 14.89
N MET A 526 23.34 -11.65 13.68
CA MET A 526 22.04 -12.28 13.46
C MET A 526 21.99 -13.69 14.06
N LEU A 527 23.00 -14.50 13.81
CA LEU A 527 23.14 -15.85 14.38
C LEU A 527 23.13 -15.80 15.92
N GLN A 528 23.85 -14.87 16.52
CA GLN A 528 23.88 -14.67 17.97
C GLN A 528 22.48 -14.33 18.52
N ASN A 529 21.76 -13.42 17.87
CA ASN A 529 20.41 -13.05 18.29
C ASN A 529 19.42 -14.19 18.13
N ILE A 530 19.53 -15.00 17.07
CA ILE A 530 18.66 -16.18 16.83
C ILE A 530 18.98 -17.29 17.85
N SER A 531 20.25 -17.48 18.18
CA SER A 531 20.70 -18.53 19.10
C SER A 531 20.65 -18.14 20.58
N SER A 532 20.35 -16.86 20.89
CA SER A 532 20.28 -16.38 22.28
C SER A 532 19.19 -17.11 23.06
N ILE A 533 19.51 -17.49 24.29
CA ILE A 533 18.57 -18.12 25.22
C ILE A 533 17.44 -17.18 25.62
N ASP A 534 17.71 -15.86 25.63
CA ASP A 534 16.73 -14.83 25.95
C ASP A 534 15.70 -14.64 24.82
N ASN A 535 16.02 -15.07 23.62
CA ASN A 535 15.17 -14.96 22.43
C ASN A 535 14.48 -16.31 22.11
N LYS A 536 13.81 -16.88 23.12
CA LYS A 536 13.06 -18.11 22.96
C LYS A 536 11.77 -17.89 22.16
N GLY A 537 11.59 -18.65 21.10
CA GLY A 537 10.38 -18.59 20.26
C GLY A 537 10.67 -18.68 18.77
N LEU A 538 9.69 -18.30 17.96
CA LEU A 538 9.78 -18.33 16.50
C LEU A 538 10.42 -17.06 15.97
N HIS A 539 11.31 -17.23 14.97
CA HIS A 539 12.05 -16.17 14.31
C HIS A 539 11.64 -16.06 12.84
N LEU A 540 11.35 -14.85 12.39
CA LEU A 540 11.13 -14.50 10.98
C LEU A 540 12.34 -13.71 10.48
N VAL A 541 13.01 -14.18 9.44
CA VAL A 541 14.14 -13.50 8.81
C VAL A 541 13.71 -13.00 7.43
N TYR A 542 13.95 -11.73 7.15
CA TYR A 542 13.68 -11.11 5.86
C TYR A 542 14.94 -10.58 5.22
N SER A 543 15.12 -10.89 3.94
CA SER A 543 16.10 -10.25 3.05
C SER A 543 15.53 -10.05 1.66
N GLN A 544 15.97 -9.00 0.98
CA GLN A 544 15.67 -8.78 -0.44
C GLN A 544 16.51 -9.68 -1.34
N PHE A 545 17.67 -10.11 -0.83
CA PHE A 545 18.62 -10.92 -1.57
C PHE A 545 18.37 -12.40 -1.28
N ARG A 546 18.03 -13.13 -2.34
CA ARG A 546 17.64 -14.53 -2.22
C ARG A 546 18.84 -15.46 -2.16
N SER A 547 19.77 -15.39 -3.10
CA SER A 547 20.86 -16.36 -3.29
C SER A 547 22.13 -15.93 -2.57
N LEU A 548 22.95 -15.14 -3.25
CA LEU A 548 24.23 -14.66 -2.72
C LEU A 548 23.98 -13.51 -1.72
N GLU A 549 24.88 -13.29 -0.83
CA GLU A 549 24.90 -12.23 0.20
C GLU A 549 23.56 -11.98 0.93
N GLY A 550 22.62 -12.93 0.84
CA GLY A 550 21.29 -12.88 1.44
C GLY A 550 20.89 -14.19 2.07
N ILE A 551 19.64 -14.63 1.85
CA ILE A 551 19.07 -15.84 2.48
C ILE A 551 19.89 -17.10 2.15
N GLY A 552 20.37 -17.24 0.90
CA GLY A 552 21.16 -18.41 0.50
C GLY A 552 22.45 -18.56 1.30
N MET A 553 23.28 -17.51 1.37
CA MET A 553 24.50 -17.56 2.21
C MET A 553 24.18 -17.66 3.70
N PHE A 554 23.12 -17.01 4.17
CA PHE A 554 22.73 -17.11 5.57
C PHE A 554 22.22 -18.51 5.95
N SER A 555 21.60 -19.25 5.01
CA SER A 555 21.25 -20.66 5.24
C SER A 555 22.48 -21.55 5.41
N LEU A 556 23.55 -21.32 4.64
CA LEU A 556 24.83 -22.03 4.82
C LEU A 556 25.49 -21.68 6.16
N VAL A 557 25.41 -20.40 6.59
CA VAL A 557 25.88 -19.99 7.92
C VAL A 557 25.11 -20.73 9.01
N LEU A 558 23.79 -20.85 8.90
CA LEU A 558 22.99 -21.63 9.86
C LEU A 558 23.42 -23.09 9.89
N ASN A 559 23.60 -23.72 8.72
CA ASN A 559 24.07 -25.13 8.63
C ASN A 559 25.43 -25.30 9.32
N ALA A 560 26.42 -24.47 8.98
CA ALA A 560 27.75 -24.51 9.56
C ALA A 560 27.74 -24.33 11.10
N ASN A 561 26.72 -23.66 11.63
CA ASN A 561 26.58 -23.40 13.06
C ASN A 561 25.56 -24.28 13.77
N GLY A 562 25.20 -25.43 13.21
CA GLY A 562 24.45 -26.48 13.89
C GLY A 562 22.93 -26.40 13.75
N PHE A 563 22.43 -25.67 12.76
CA PHE A 563 21.04 -25.77 12.30
C PHE A 563 20.94 -26.75 11.11
N THR A 564 19.73 -27.16 10.76
CA THR A 564 19.44 -27.89 9.52
C THR A 564 18.18 -27.35 8.86
N GLN A 565 18.07 -27.53 7.55
CA GLN A 565 16.87 -27.10 6.83
C GLN A 565 15.72 -28.08 7.08
N PHE A 566 14.55 -27.57 7.44
CA PHE A 566 13.30 -28.31 7.41
C PHE A 566 12.91 -28.52 5.94
N LYS A 567 13.27 -29.65 5.39
CA LYS A 567 13.10 -29.98 3.98
C LYS A 567 12.20 -31.18 3.82
N ILE A 568 11.30 -31.10 2.85
CA ILE A 568 10.41 -32.16 2.45
C ILE A 568 10.61 -32.46 0.97
N LYS A 569 10.30 -33.68 0.55
CA LYS A 569 10.34 -34.10 -0.85
C LYS A 569 9.11 -34.93 -1.20
N LYS A 570 8.78 -34.97 -2.46
CA LYS A 570 7.71 -35.80 -2.98
C LYS A 570 8.28 -37.17 -3.40
N GLU A 571 7.76 -38.22 -2.82
CA GLU A 571 8.06 -39.62 -3.22
C GLU A 571 6.78 -40.27 -3.72
N GLY A 572 6.65 -40.39 -5.05
CA GLY A 572 5.40 -40.78 -5.69
C GLY A 572 4.32 -39.72 -5.46
N ASP A 573 3.19 -40.10 -4.91
CA ASP A 573 2.10 -39.18 -4.58
C ASP A 573 2.13 -38.66 -3.13
N SER A 574 3.17 -39.02 -2.36
CA SER A 574 3.27 -38.71 -0.95
C SER A 574 4.40 -37.72 -0.64
N TRP A 575 4.18 -36.82 0.30
CA TRP A 575 5.21 -35.97 0.86
C TRP A 575 5.92 -36.68 2.03
N VAL A 576 7.25 -36.62 2.06
CA VAL A 576 8.08 -37.21 3.12
C VAL A 576 9.15 -36.23 3.58
N MET A 577 9.69 -36.43 4.79
CA MET A 577 10.80 -35.62 5.29
C MET A 577 12.10 -35.98 4.54
N ASP A 578 12.90 -34.95 4.26
CA ASP A 578 14.21 -35.04 3.62
C ASP A 578 15.29 -34.45 4.56
N ILE A 579 15.40 -35.05 5.76
CA ILE A 579 16.38 -34.68 6.78
C ILE A 579 17.21 -35.90 7.09
N ALA A 580 18.54 -35.74 7.14
CA ALA A 580 19.46 -36.84 7.48
C ALA A 580 19.27 -37.23 8.97
N PRO A 581 19.42 -38.54 9.31
CA PRO A 581 19.21 -38.99 10.70
C PRO A 581 20.12 -38.31 11.73
N GLU A 582 21.34 -37.93 11.37
CA GLU A 582 22.29 -37.18 12.21
C GLU A 582 21.90 -35.74 12.47
N ASP A 583 20.93 -35.23 11.70
CA ASP A 583 20.45 -33.82 11.75
C ASP A 583 19.08 -33.71 12.42
N GLU A 584 18.41 -34.79 12.76
CA GLU A 584 17.06 -34.81 13.31
C GLU A 584 16.90 -34.00 14.61
N ASP A 585 17.94 -33.96 15.44
CA ASP A 585 17.92 -33.26 16.73
C ASP A 585 18.37 -31.80 16.64
N LYS A 586 18.83 -31.33 15.47
CA LYS A 586 19.24 -29.95 15.27
C LYS A 586 18.04 -28.99 15.20
N PRO A 587 18.18 -27.73 15.67
CA PRO A 587 17.18 -26.71 15.41
C PRO A 587 17.07 -26.48 13.90
N THR A 588 15.85 -26.25 13.41
CA THR A 588 15.61 -26.16 11.98
C THR A 588 15.22 -24.76 11.52
N TYR A 589 15.53 -24.49 10.26
CA TYR A 589 15.01 -23.33 9.54
C TYR A 589 14.25 -23.77 8.28
N ALA A 590 13.32 -22.94 7.83
CA ALA A 590 12.59 -23.15 6.59
C ALA A 590 12.79 -21.98 5.63
N LEU A 591 12.82 -22.29 4.33
CA LEU A 591 12.84 -21.32 3.24
C LEU A 591 11.43 -21.13 2.69
N TYR A 592 11.04 -19.89 2.52
CA TYR A 592 9.77 -19.50 1.89
C TYR A 592 10.06 -18.38 0.91
N THR A 593 10.69 -18.74 -0.19
CA THR A 593 11.14 -17.79 -1.22
C THR A 593 10.24 -17.88 -2.47
N GLY A 594 10.70 -17.62 -3.64
CA GLY A 594 9.88 -17.69 -4.86
C GLY A 594 10.00 -19.00 -5.65
N THR A 595 10.81 -19.97 -5.19
CA THR A 595 11.19 -21.14 -5.98
C THR A 595 10.66 -22.47 -5.51
N GLU A 596 10.30 -22.58 -4.25
CA GLU A 596 9.74 -23.79 -3.69
C GLU A 596 8.37 -24.08 -4.35
N ASP A 597 8.00 -25.34 -4.46
CA ASP A 597 6.69 -25.76 -4.94
C ASP A 597 5.56 -25.16 -4.10
N ALA A 598 4.39 -24.88 -4.69
CA ALA A 598 3.27 -24.27 -4.00
C ALA A 598 2.75 -25.13 -2.84
N ASP A 599 2.68 -26.46 -3.06
CA ASP A 599 2.20 -27.41 -2.05
C ASP A 599 3.25 -27.56 -0.94
N GLU A 600 4.54 -27.59 -1.29
CA GLU A 600 5.65 -27.59 -0.33
C GLU A 600 5.58 -26.39 0.61
N LYS A 601 5.42 -25.18 0.03
CA LYS A 601 5.27 -23.94 0.81
C LYS A 601 4.09 -23.98 1.77
N GLU A 602 2.97 -24.53 1.32
CA GLU A 602 1.77 -24.62 2.16
C GLU A 602 2.00 -25.58 3.33
N ILE A 603 2.58 -26.74 3.09
CA ILE A 603 2.90 -27.74 4.15
C ILE A 603 3.87 -27.13 5.16
N VAL A 604 4.97 -26.53 4.71
CA VAL A 604 5.99 -25.93 5.58
C VAL A 604 5.39 -24.77 6.42
N ARG A 605 4.55 -23.94 5.83
CA ARG A 605 3.85 -22.87 6.54
C ARG A 605 2.87 -23.42 7.59
N ASN A 606 2.13 -24.48 7.26
CA ASN A 606 1.18 -25.11 8.18
C ASN A 606 1.91 -25.70 9.40
N VAL A 607 3.03 -26.38 9.20
CA VAL A 607 3.89 -26.89 10.29
C VAL A 607 4.42 -25.72 11.14
N PHE A 608 4.92 -24.66 10.51
CA PHE A 608 5.40 -23.48 11.23
C PHE A 608 4.31 -22.84 12.11
N ASN A 609 3.08 -22.76 11.59
CA ASN A 609 1.94 -22.18 12.28
C ASN A 609 1.25 -23.11 13.30
N SER A 610 1.78 -24.32 13.54
CA SER A 610 1.14 -25.38 14.35
C SER A 610 -0.23 -25.84 13.80
N ASP A 611 -0.49 -25.68 12.49
CA ASP A 611 -1.68 -26.20 11.83
C ASP A 611 -1.44 -27.56 11.22
N PHE A 612 -1.56 -28.60 12.04
CA PHE A 612 -1.33 -29.99 11.64
C PHE A 612 -2.56 -30.68 11.03
N SER A 613 -3.71 -29.97 10.97
CA SER A 613 -4.94 -30.54 10.40
C SER A 613 -4.83 -30.73 8.89
N SER A 614 -4.09 -29.86 8.23
CA SER A 614 -3.84 -29.86 6.77
C SER A 614 -2.47 -30.41 6.38
N THR A 615 -1.71 -30.96 7.34
CA THR A 615 -0.38 -31.53 7.08
C THR A 615 -0.50 -32.98 6.62
N PRO A 616 0.23 -33.42 5.57
CA PRO A 616 0.22 -34.79 5.10
C PRO A 616 0.56 -35.81 6.21
N GLU A 617 -0.16 -36.93 6.20
CA GLU A 617 -0.09 -37.91 7.30
C GLU A 617 1.31 -38.45 7.57
N ASN A 618 2.11 -38.71 6.51
CA ASN A 618 3.49 -39.20 6.67
C ASN A 618 4.39 -38.20 7.39
N ILE A 619 4.24 -36.89 7.10
CA ILE A 619 4.98 -35.84 7.80
C ILE A 619 4.50 -35.75 9.24
N LYS A 620 3.20 -35.78 9.48
CA LYS A 620 2.62 -35.72 10.80
C LYS A 620 3.11 -36.88 11.70
N GLN A 621 3.13 -38.10 11.21
CA GLN A 621 3.66 -39.27 11.92
C GLN A 621 5.15 -39.12 12.25
N TYR A 622 5.95 -38.53 11.35
CA TYR A 622 7.34 -38.21 11.66
C TYR A 622 7.47 -37.23 12.79
N LEU A 623 6.67 -36.12 12.78
CA LEU A 623 6.68 -35.09 13.82
C LEU A 623 6.20 -35.67 15.18
N GLU A 624 5.18 -36.55 15.19
CA GLU A 624 4.71 -37.24 16.38
C GLU A 624 5.79 -38.14 16.98
N ARG A 625 6.55 -38.88 16.15
CA ARG A 625 7.67 -39.67 16.61
C ARG A 625 8.79 -38.84 17.23
N LYS A 626 9.12 -37.70 16.59
CA LYS A 626 10.14 -36.76 17.10
C LYS A 626 9.76 -36.19 18.47
N MET A 627 8.52 -35.76 18.65
CA MET A 627 8.02 -35.20 19.92
C MET A 627 7.63 -36.23 20.95
N LYS A 628 7.54 -37.52 20.57
CA LYS A 628 7.02 -38.60 21.42
C LYS A 628 5.62 -38.33 22.02
N THR A 629 4.81 -37.53 21.29
CA THR A 629 3.45 -37.14 21.66
C THR A 629 2.58 -36.95 20.41
N LYS A 630 1.28 -37.16 20.57
CA LYS A 630 0.29 -36.85 19.54
C LYS A 630 -0.18 -35.40 19.59
N SER A 631 0.12 -34.66 20.64
CA SER A 631 -0.16 -33.25 20.74
C SER A 631 1.00 -32.45 20.17
N LEU A 632 0.93 -32.20 18.86
CA LEU A 632 1.97 -31.46 18.16
C LEU A 632 1.83 -29.96 18.41
N SER A 633 2.96 -29.29 18.57
CA SER A 633 3.07 -27.83 18.67
C SER A 633 4.41 -27.36 18.13
N ASN A 634 4.42 -26.22 17.46
CA ASN A 634 5.64 -25.52 17.03
C ASN A 634 5.73 -24.13 17.68
N MET A 635 5.11 -23.93 18.82
CA MET A 635 4.94 -22.61 19.45
C MET A 635 6.28 -21.94 19.81
N TYR A 636 7.28 -22.75 20.15
CA TYR A 636 8.63 -22.29 20.51
C TYR A 636 9.72 -22.74 19.51
N GLY A 637 9.33 -23.27 18.35
CA GLY A 637 10.28 -23.70 17.33
C GLY A 637 10.74 -25.15 17.49
N GLU A 638 9.86 -26.02 17.96
CA GLU A 638 10.11 -27.45 18.16
C GLU A 638 10.40 -28.18 16.83
N PHE A 639 9.76 -27.73 15.75
CA PHE A 639 9.94 -28.28 14.41
C PHE A 639 10.60 -27.31 13.46
N VAL A 640 10.19 -26.03 13.44
CA VAL A 640 10.76 -24.98 12.60
C VAL A 640 10.95 -23.74 13.46
N ARG A 641 12.20 -23.43 13.81
CA ARG A 641 12.52 -22.27 14.65
C ARG A 641 12.66 -20.97 13.85
N VAL A 642 13.27 -21.05 12.66
CA VAL A 642 13.54 -19.86 11.84
C VAL A 642 12.81 -19.99 10.50
N PHE A 643 12.03 -18.99 10.15
CA PHE A 643 11.32 -18.92 8.88
C PHE A 643 11.90 -17.78 8.06
N MET A 644 12.47 -18.09 6.89
CA MET A 644 13.18 -17.11 6.06
C MET A 644 12.38 -16.78 4.81
N ILE A 645 12.12 -15.49 4.60
CA ILE A 645 11.32 -14.98 3.49
C ILE A 645 12.05 -13.93 2.66
N THR A 646 11.70 -13.87 1.37
CA THR A 646 12.06 -12.76 0.47
C THR A 646 10.84 -11.90 0.14
N ALA A 647 11.03 -10.84 -0.65
CA ALA A 647 9.94 -10.00 -1.13
C ALA A 647 8.83 -10.81 -1.81
N SER A 648 9.19 -11.76 -2.68
CA SER A 648 8.23 -12.63 -3.39
C SER A 648 7.51 -13.62 -2.46
N GLY A 649 8.15 -14.06 -1.38
CA GLY A 649 7.56 -14.94 -0.37
C GLY A 649 6.76 -14.21 0.70
N SER A 650 6.95 -12.89 0.87
CA SER A 650 6.33 -12.13 1.96
C SER A 650 4.86 -11.80 1.73
N GLU A 651 4.30 -12.03 0.55
CA GLU A 651 2.95 -11.59 0.21
C GLU A 651 1.90 -12.67 0.46
N GLY A 652 0.78 -12.26 1.06
CA GLY A 652 -0.38 -13.14 1.28
C GLY A 652 -0.22 -14.21 2.36
N ILE A 653 0.91 -14.25 3.11
CA ILE A 653 1.10 -15.22 4.18
C ILE A 653 0.66 -14.70 5.54
N ASN A 654 0.07 -15.59 6.32
CA ASN A 654 -0.24 -15.39 7.73
C ASN A 654 0.69 -16.27 8.55
N LEU A 655 1.42 -15.65 9.48
CA LEU A 655 2.28 -16.38 10.40
C LEU A 655 1.73 -16.25 11.82
N ARG A 656 1.88 -17.32 12.63
CA ARG A 656 1.44 -17.38 14.02
C ARG A 656 2.63 -17.48 14.97
N ASN A 657 2.48 -16.93 16.15
CA ASN A 657 3.40 -17.04 17.27
C ASN A 657 4.84 -16.54 17.00
N VAL A 658 5.03 -15.66 15.97
CA VAL A 658 6.34 -15.12 15.62
C VAL A 658 6.72 -14.03 16.61
N ARG A 659 7.69 -14.31 17.48
CA ARG A 659 8.15 -13.39 18.52
C ARG A 659 9.28 -12.48 18.09
N PHE A 660 10.10 -12.90 17.11
CA PHE A 660 11.30 -12.19 16.69
C PHE A 660 11.32 -12.01 15.18
N VAL A 661 11.50 -10.76 14.74
CA VAL A 661 11.60 -10.40 13.31
C VAL A 661 12.97 -9.81 13.07
N HIS A 662 13.70 -10.36 12.10
CA HIS A 662 15.06 -9.94 11.73
C HIS A 662 15.03 -9.36 10.33
N ILE A 663 15.30 -8.06 10.21
CA ILE A 663 15.45 -7.35 8.93
C ILE A 663 16.94 -7.29 8.60
N MET A 664 17.38 -8.14 7.68
CA MET A 664 18.80 -8.37 7.38
C MET A 664 19.48 -7.11 6.85
N GLU A 665 18.82 -6.34 6.00
CA GLU A 665 19.34 -5.10 5.46
C GLU A 665 18.24 -4.02 5.37
N PRO A 666 18.62 -2.74 5.48
CA PRO A 666 17.68 -1.63 5.33
C PRO A 666 17.20 -1.50 3.89
N TYR A 667 16.00 -1.04 3.74
CA TYR A 667 15.42 -0.68 2.45
C TYR A 667 15.23 0.83 2.36
N TRP A 668 15.29 1.38 1.15
CA TRP A 668 15.08 2.80 0.90
C TRP A 668 13.64 3.28 1.14
N ASN A 669 12.76 2.35 1.52
CA ASN A 669 11.34 2.55 1.80
C ASN A 669 10.92 1.74 3.03
N GLY A 670 10.55 2.42 4.11
CA GLY A 670 10.13 1.80 5.39
C GLY A 670 8.89 0.94 5.29
N VAL A 671 8.01 1.19 4.31
CA VAL A 671 6.76 0.43 4.12
C VAL A 671 7.00 -1.06 3.92
N ARG A 672 8.10 -1.44 3.24
CA ARG A 672 8.46 -2.85 3.07
C ARG A 672 8.75 -3.53 4.42
N VAL A 673 9.47 -2.85 5.29
CA VAL A 673 9.76 -3.33 6.65
C VAL A 673 8.45 -3.47 7.45
N GLU A 674 7.56 -2.49 7.37
CA GLU A 674 6.23 -2.54 8.00
C GLU A 674 5.38 -3.71 7.48
N GLN A 675 5.43 -4.00 6.18
CA GLN A 675 4.75 -5.16 5.60
C GLN A 675 5.27 -6.49 6.16
N VAL A 676 6.58 -6.62 6.37
CA VAL A 676 7.18 -7.81 6.97
C VAL A 676 6.79 -7.93 8.45
N ILE A 677 6.87 -6.84 9.20
CA ILE A 677 6.42 -6.82 10.61
C ILE A 677 4.94 -7.19 10.70
N GLY A 678 4.11 -6.68 9.78
CA GLY A 678 2.69 -7.01 9.67
C GLY A 678 2.39 -8.49 9.37
N ARG A 679 3.38 -9.32 8.97
CA ARG A 679 3.20 -10.79 8.88
C ARG A 679 3.24 -11.46 10.24
N ALA A 680 3.99 -10.91 11.17
CA ALA A 680 4.09 -11.37 12.56
C ALA A 680 3.02 -10.72 13.45
N GLN A 681 2.72 -9.45 13.24
CA GLN A 681 1.77 -8.67 14.03
C GLN A 681 0.38 -8.64 13.39
N ARG A 682 -0.45 -9.63 13.70
CA ARG A 682 -1.85 -9.72 13.22
C ARG A 682 -2.81 -10.01 14.35
N ILE A 683 -4.09 -9.74 14.11
CA ILE A 683 -5.17 -10.09 15.05
C ILE A 683 -5.13 -11.60 15.32
N CYS A 684 -5.15 -11.99 16.58
CA CYS A 684 -5.10 -13.37 17.08
C CYS A 684 -3.85 -14.18 16.63
N SER A 685 -2.80 -13.53 16.11
CA SER A 685 -1.61 -14.26 15.68
C SER A 685 -0.83 -14.91 16.83
N HIS A 686 -0.99 -14.43 18.07
CA HIS A 686 -0.30 -14.92 19.26
C HIS A 686 -1.28 -15.47 20.31
N GLU A 687 -2.44 -15.92 19.86
CA GLU A 687 -3.52 -16.39 20.77
C GLU A 687 -3.06 -17.56 21.65
N ASP A 688 -2.23 -18.45 21.09
CA ASP A 688 -1.74 -19.67 21.75
C ASP A 688 -0.65 -19.40 22.80
N LEU A 689 -0.02 -18.22 22.79
CA LEU A 689 1.06 -17.87 23.71
C LEU A 689 0.54 -17.31 25.06
N PRO A 690 1.32 -17.47 26.15
CA PRO A 690 1.07 -16.76 27.41
C PRO A 690 1.01 -15.25 27.21
N GLU A 691 0.28 -14.53 28.05
CA GLU A 691 -0.01 -13.11 27.88
C GLU A 691 1.25 -12.21 27.89
N ASP A 692 2.24 -12.56 28.71
CA ASP A 692 3.53 -11.88 28.78
C ASP A 692 4.42 -12.15 27.57
N GLU A 693 4.17 -13.22 26.81
CA GLU A 693 4.89 -13.59 25.60
C GLU A 693 4.21 -13.11 24.31
N LYS A 694 3.00 -12.53 24.37
CA LYS A 694 2.31 -11.94 23.22
C LYS A 694 2.99 -10.64 22.75
N THR A 695 4.25 -10.76 22.38
CA THR A 695 5.10 -9.64 21.97
C THR A 695 5.86 -9.96 20.68
N VAL A 696 6.12 -8.93 19.88
CA VAL A 696 6.99 -9.00 18.70
C VAL A 696 8.16 -8.06 18.91
N GLN A 697 9.38 -8.60 18.92
CA GLN A 697 10.63 -7.84 18.93
C GLN A 697 11.20 -7.81 17.52
N VAL A 698 11.48 -6.61 17.01
CA VAL A 698 12.11 -6.42 15.69
C VAL A 698 13.58 -6.05 15.87
N PHE A 699 14.46 -6.68 15.08
CA PHE A 699 15.86 -6.34 14.92
C PHE A 699 16.11 -5.84 13.50
N GLU A 700 16.63 -4.61 13.38
CA GLU A 700 17.12 -4.08 12.11
C GLU A 700 18.65 -4.01 12.14
N TYR A 701 19.31 -4.63 11.15
CA TYR A 701 20.77 -4.72 11.13
C TYR A 701 21.38 -3.75 10.13
N LEU A 702 22.27 -2.88 10.60
CA LEU A 702 23.02 -1.94 9.77
C LEU A 702 24.52 -2.20 9.92
N SER A 703 25.19 -2.47 8.80
CA SER A 703 26.66 -2.43 8.78
C SER A 703 27.12 -0.99 8.88
N VAL A 704 28.09 -0.72 9.78
CA VAL A 704 28.62 0.64 10.03
C VAL A 704 30.13 0.64 9.96
N PHE A 705 30.75 1.80 9.72
CA PHE A 705 32.18 1.94 9.86
C PHE A 705 32.60 2.09 11.32
N SER A 706 33.69 1.43 11.71
CA SER A 706 34.36 1.71 12.98
C SER A 706 35.00 3.13 12.98
N THR A 707 35.35 3.65 14.15
CA THR A 707 36.01 4.98 14.24
C THR A 707 37.27 5.03 13.40
N ALA A 708 38.12 4.00 13.48
CA ALA A 708 39.36 3.91 12.72
C ALA A 708 39.12 3.84 11.18
N GLN A 709 38.04 3.14 10.74
CA GLN A 709 37.67 3.07 9.34
C GLN A 709 37.18 4.42 8.82
N LYS A 710 36.41 5.18 9.62
CA LYS A 710 35.96 6.54 9.24
C LYS A 710 37.13 7.50 9.01
N GLU A 711 38.18 7.43 9.83
CA GLU A 711 39.40 8.26 9.67
C GLU A 711 40.13 7.91 8.37
N LYS A 712 40.24 6.63 8.01
CA LYS A 712 40.81 6.17 6.74
C LYS A 712 39.94 6.60 5.54
N LEU A 713 38.65 6.48 5.65
CA LEU A 713 37.69 6.78 4.57
C LEU A 713 37.79 8.23 4.08
N ASN A 714 38.04 9.19 4.99
CA ASN A 714 38.23 10.60 4.62
C ASN A 714 39.44 10.84 3.72
N LYS A 715 40.40 9.93 3.70
CA LYS A 715 41.59 9.98 2.83
C LYS A 715 41.39 9.23 1.51
N GLU A 716 40.60 8.16 1.52
CA GLU A 716 40.43 7.21 0.41
C GLU A 716 39.24 7.54 -0.49
N LEU A 717 38.14 7.94 0.08
CA LEU A 717 36.91 8.30 -0.64
C LEU A 717 36.66 9.81 -0.54
N LYS A 718 36.95 10.55 -1.62
CA LYS A 718 36.48 11.93 -1.83
C LYS A 718 34.99 11.91 -2.18
N SER A 719 34.11 11.45 -1.28
CA SER A 719 32.69 11.28 -1.62
C SER A 719 31.76 12.04 -0.68
N THR A 720 30.60 12.37 -1.21
CA THR A 720 29.46 12.97 -0.55
C THR A 720 28.79 12.07 0.50
N ASP A 721 29.29 10.84 0.70
CA ASP A 721 28.68 9.85 1.59
C ASP A 721 28.93 10.15 3.10
N ALA A 722 29.63 11.24 3.41
CA ALA A 722 29.79 11.78 4.77
C ALA A 722 30.18 10.73 5.84
N GLY A 723 31.02 9.74 5.49
CA GLY A 723 31.46 8.69 6.42
C GLY A 723 30.36 7.68 6.81
N LYS A 724 29.30 7.55 6.01
CA LYS A 724 28.21 6.59 6.21
C LYS A 724 28.31 5.42 5.22
N THR A 725 27.99 4.22 5.70
CA THR A 725 27.85 3.06 4.81
C THR A 725 26.61 3.19 3.95
N THR A 726 26.49 2.32 2.95
CA THR A 726 25.27 2.24 2.12
C THR A 726 24.06 1.88 2.94
N ASP A 727 24.17 1.00 3.94
CA ASP A 727 23.09 0.67 4.86
C ASP A 727 22.61 1.91 5.63
N GLN A 728 23.54 2.67 6.22
CA GLN A 728 23.19 3.90 6.92
C GLN A 728 22.55 4.94 6.02
N ALA A 729 23.06 5.10 4.79
CA ALA A 729 22.52 6.05 3.83
C ALA A 729 21.08 5.68 3.40
N LEU A 730 20.82 4.40 3.17
CA LEU A 730 19.46 3.91 2.83
C LEU A 730 18.50 4.05 4.02
N PHE A 731 18.95 3.74 5.21
CA PHE A 731 18.15 3.91 6.43
C PHE A 731 17.75 5.36 6.64
N ASP A 732 18.68 6.31 6.49
CA ASP A 732 18.39 7.74 6.59
C ASP A 732 17.39 8.22 5.53
N ILE A 733 17.54 7.75 4.29
CA ILE A 733 16.58 8.05 3.21
C ILE A 733 15.20 7.49 3.56
N SER A 734 15.14 6.27 4.06
CA SER A 734 13.88 5.63 4.46
C SER A 734 13.17 6.43 5.56
N LYS A 735 13.90 6.86 6.59
CA LYS A 735 13.36 7.66 7.71
C LYS A 735 12.84 9.02 7.24
N LYS A 736 13.58 9.73 6.39
CA LYS A 736 13.10 11.01 5.80
C LYS A 736 11.81 10.83 4.98
N LYS A 737 11.74 9.76 4.18
CA LYS A 737 10.51 9.44 3.41
C LYS A 737 9.34 9.10 4.33
N GLU A 738 9.59 8.33 5.39
CA GLU A 738 8.58 7.96 6.37
C GLU A 738 7.98 9.21 7.06
N GLU A 739 8.79 10.21 7.40
CA GLU A 739 8.30 11.47 8.00
C GLU A 739 7.32 12.19 7.06
N ILE A 740 7.67 12.36 5.77
CA ILE A 740 6.80 12.99 4.77
C ILE A 740 5.51 12.17 4.55
N SER A 741 5.65 10.86 4.43
CA SER A 741 4.50 9.97 4.27
C SER A 741 3.57 10.03 5.48
N ARG A 742 4.12 10.14 6.70
CA ARG A 742 3.36 10.26 7.95
C ARG A 742 2.54 11.54 8.01
N GLU A 743 3.10 12.68 7.58
CA GLU A 743 2.35 13.94 7.50
C GLU A 743 1.16 13.82 6.55
N LEU A 744 1.37 13.28 5.35
CA LEU A 744 0.30 13.08 4.37
C LEU A 744 -0.75 12.08 4.86
N LEU A 745 -0.34 10.96 5.45
CA LEU A 745 -1.25 9.96 5.99
C LEU A 745 -2.05 10.49 7.19
N ASN A 746 -1.47 11.38 7.99
CA ASN A 746 -2.23 12.07 9.03
C ASN A 746 -3.30 12.97 8.43
N ALA A 747 -3.02 13.68 7.33
CA ALA A 747 -4.04 14.45 6.62
C ALA A 747 -5.17 13.53 6.10
N VAL A 748 -4.83 12.35 5.56
CA VAL A 748 -5.82 11.34 5.14
C VAL A 748 -6.68 10.85 6.31
N LYS A 749 -6.06 10.56 7.47
CA LYS A 749 -6.79 10.12 8.68
C LYS A 749 -7.78 11.16 9.17
N THR A 750 -7.36 12.42 9.21
CA THR A 750 -8.20 13.52 9.71
C THR A 750 -9.40 13.80 8.82
N THR A 751 -9.36 13.44 7.53
CA THR A 751 -10.43 13.61 6.55
C THR A 751 -11.27 12.36 6.32
N SER A 752 -10.95 11.24 7.04
CA SER A 752 -11.68 9.99 6.88
C SER A 752 -13.12 10.09 7.36
N ILE A 753 -14.00 9.29 6.75
CA ILE A 753 -15.45 9.24 7.07
C ILE A 753 -15.67 8.87 8.54
N ASP A 754 -14.81 8.01 9.07
CA ASP A 754 -14.85 7.44 10.41
C ASP A 754 -13.91 8.14 11.40
N CYS A 755 -13.33 9.27 11.04
CA CYS A 755 -12.38 10.00 11.87
C CYS A 755 -12.93 10.26 13.29
N LYS A 756 -14.20 10.68 13.42
CA LYS A 756 -14.83 10.96 14.72
C LYS A 756 -15.04 9.73 15.62
N VAL A 757 -14.96 8.53 15.04
CA VAL A 757 -15.03 7.27 15.79
C VAL A 757 -13.72 6.98 16.51
N HIS A 758 -12.61 7.49 16.01
CA HIS A 758 -11.28 7.26 16.56
C HIS A 758 -10.94 8.27 17.66
N LYS A 759 -10.95 7.81 18.91
CA LYS A 759 -10.60 8.63 20.08
C LYS A 759 -9.19 9.24 19.92
N GLY A 760 -9.06 10.54 20.24
CA GLY A 760 -7.77 11.24 20.24
C GLY A 760 -7.31 11.78 18.87
N THR A 761 -8.08 11.59 17.80
CA THR A 761 -7.79 12.19 16.49
C THR A 761 -8.59 13.50 16.35
N LYS A 762 -7.89 14.61 16.10
CA LYS A 762 -8.52 15.88 15.71
C LYS A 762 -8.92 15.79 14.24
N CYS A 763 -10.21 15.68 13.96
CA CYS A 763 -10.71 15.58 12.60
C CYS A 763 -10.60 16.93 11.87
N PHE A 764 -10.51 16.87 10.54
CA PHE A 764 -10.56 18.06 9.70
C PHE A 764 -11.92 18.73 9.86
N GLU A 765 -11.92 20.00 10.19
CA GLU A 765 -13.10 20.83 10.34
C GLU A 765 -12.91 22.10 9.53
N PHE A 766 -13.96 22.54 8.85
CA PHE A 766 -13.97 23.86 8.24
C PHE A 766 -14.05 24.92 9.34
N LEU A 767 -13.17 25.91 9.27
CA LEU A 767 -13.18 27.03 10.19
C LEU A 767 -14.35 27.97 9.86
N GLY A 768 -15.18 28.25 10.84
CA GLY A 768 -16.37 29.10 10.70
C GLY A 768 -17.67 28.32 10.45
N THR A 769 -18.78 29.00 10.27
CA THR A 769 -20.06 28.43 9.82
C THR A 769 -19.86 27.91 8.39
N PRO A 770 -20.05 26.62 8.13
CA PRO A 770 -19.86 26.09 6.78
C PRO A 770 -20.85 26.77 5.84
N ASP A 771 -20.35 27.63 4.99
CA ASP A 771 -21.08 28.11 3.82
C ASP A 771 -21.01 27.01 2.75
N SER A 772 -22.00 26.95 1.87
CA SER A 772 -21.99 26.00 0.74
C SER A 772 -20.72 26.09 -0.12
N SER A 773 -20.09 27.24 -0.19
CA SER A 773 -18.81 27.49 -0.85
C SER A 773 -17.63 26.77 -0.20
N ALA A 774 -17.69 26.46 1.09
CA ALA A 774 -16.58 25.79 1.79
C ALA A 774 -16.35 24.35 1.34
N PHE A 775 -17.36 23.67 0.82
CA PHE A 775 -17.29 22.28 0.35
C PHE A 775 -17.08 22.17 -1.15
N SER A 776 -17.48 23.17 -1.94
CA SER A 776 -17.15 23.20 -3.35
C SER A 776 -15.73 23.71 -3.58
N TYR A 777 -15.08 23.25 -4.61
CA TYR A 777 -13.76 23.72 -4.99
C TYR A 777 -13.67 23.94 -6.50
N VAL A 778 -12.78 24.85 -6.90
CA VAL A 778 -12.53 25.13 -8.32
C VAL A 778 -12.04 23.84 -9.00
N PRO A 779 -12.64 23.40 -10.11
CA PRO A 779 -12.27 22.15 -10.77
C PRO A 779 -10.77 22.05 -11.08
N ASN A 780 -10.18 23.13 -11.58
CA ASN A 780 -8.74 23.21 -11.80
C ASN A 780 -8.03 23.57 -10.49
N ILE A 781 -7.22 22.66 -9.96
CA ILE A 781 -6.47 22.84 -8.71
C ILE A 781 -5.50 24.03 -8.76
N GLU A 782 -4.98 24.39 -9.92
CA GLU A 782 -4.06 25.54 -10.05
C GLU A 782 -4.78 26.89 -9.86
N LEU A 783 -6.09 26.92 -10.04
CA LEU A 783 -6.94 28.10 -9.86
C LEU A 783 -7.66 28.11 -8.49
N ASP A 784 -7.44 27.09 -7.67
CA ASP A 784 -8.09 26.94 -6.37
C ASP A 784 -7.35 27.77 -5.31
N GLU A 785 -7.84 29.00 -5.06
CA GLU A 785 -7.21 29.96 -4.15
C GLU A 785 -7.79 29.96 -2.72
N THR A 786 -8.79 29.14 -2.45
CA THR A 786 -9.49 29.11 -1.14
C THR A 786 -8.57 28.84 0.05
N GLU A 787 -7.35 28.43 -0.18
CA GLU A 787 -6.34 28.23 0.85
C GLU A 787 -5.82 29.53 1.45
N LYS A 788 -5.72 30.62 0.69
CA LYS A 788 -5.29 31.92 1.23
C LYS A 788 -6.32 32.46 2.23
N GLU A 789 -7.62 32.23 1.96
CA GLU A 789 -8.69 32.58 2.87
C GLU A 789 -8.77 31.63 4.08
N MET A 790 -8.56 30.31 3.87
CA MET A 790 -8.51 29.33 4.94
C MET A 790 -7.25 29.49 5.79
N ALA A 791 -6.10 29.79 5.21
CA ALA A 791 -4.85 30.01 5.94
C ALA A 791 -4.90 31.32 6.75
N ALA A 792 -5.56 32.34 6.26
CA ALA A 792 -5.82 33.54 7.05
C ALA A 792 -6.70 33.26 8.29
N ASN A 793 -7.59 32.26 8.18
CA ASN A 793 -8.44 31.81 9.27
C ASN A 793 -7.81 30.71 10.16
N VAL A 794 -6.85 29.92 9.64
CA VAL A 794 -6.08 28.89 10.40
C VAL A 794 -4.95 29.52 11.23
N ALA A 795 -4.52 30.72 10.88
CA ALA A 795 -3.51 31.44 11.67
C ALA A 795 -3.99 31.88 13.06
N VAL A 796 -5.25 31.64 13.39
CA VAL A 796 -5.76 31.71 14.77
C VAL A 796 -5.70 30.30 15.39
N GLU A 797 -4.50 29.71 15.54
CA GLU A 797 -4.26 28.83 16.68
C GLU A 797 -4.62 29.66 17.93
N GLU A 798 -5.56 29.15 18.73
CA GLU A 798 -5.87 29.73 20.03
C GLU A 798 -4.57 30.03 20.74
N GLU A 799 -4.23 31.30 20.85
CA GLU A 799 -3.04 31.70 21.57
C GLU A 799 -3.31 31.46 23.04
N VAL A 800 -2.70 30.38 23.56
CA VAL A 800 -2.89 30.00 24.96
C VAL A 800 -2.17 31.02 25.83
N PHE A 801 -2.96 31.82 26.52
CA PHE A 801 -2.46 32.76 27.50
C PHE A 801 -2.40 32.14 28.88
N LYS A 802 -1.24 32.25 29.53
CA LYS A 802 -1.04 31.82 30.92
C LYS A 802 -0.94 33.02 31.85
N LEU A 803 -1.78 33.06 32.89
CA LEU A 803 -1.73 34.10 33.90
C LEU A 803 -0.34 34.02 34.61
N LEU A 804 0.33 35.17 34.69
CA LEU A 804 1.58 35.28 35.47
C LEU A 804 1.30 35.28 36.98
N PRO A 805 2.23 34.82 37.83
CA PRO A 805 2.12 34.88 39.28
C PRO A 805 1.82 36.29 39.75
N ALA A 806 1.06 36.41 40.84
CA ALA A 806 0.58 37.70 41.37
C ALA A 806 1.73 38.66 41.81
N THR A 807 2.96 38.18 41.86
CA THR A 807 4.17 38.97 42.04
C THR A 807 4.53 39.86 40.86
N TYR A 808 4.01 39.52 39.65
CA TYR A 808 4.19 40.27 38.43
C TYR A 808 2.92 41.11 38.20
N LYS A 809 3.03 42.43 38.29
CA LYS A 809 1.94 43.36 38.09
C LYS A 809 2.31 44.45 37.07
N GLY A 810 1.29 44.95 36.34
CA GLY A 810 1.46 46.16 35.53
C GLY A 810 1.70 47.41 36.36
N GLU A 811 1.87 48.55 35.71
CA GLU A 811 2.24 49.81 36.38
C GLU A 811 1.18 50.30 37.36
N SER A 812 -0.08 50.06 37.04
CA SER A 812 -1.22 50.42 37.91
C SER A 812 -1.79 49.24 38.73
N GLY A 813 -1.00 48.13 38.80
CA GLY A 813 -1.37 46.96 39.60
C GLY A 813 -2.19 45.90 38.87
N GLU A 814 -2.37 46.02 37.54
CA GLU A 814 -3.11 45.06 36.73
C GLU A 814 -2.41 43.72 36.65
N ARG A 815 -3.21 42.68 36.47
CA ARG A 815 -2.69 41.31 36.21
C ARG A 815 -2.09 41.21 34.80
N LEU A 816 -1.08 40.35 34.66
CA LEU A 816 -0.38 40.13 33.42
C LEU A 816 -0.58 38.69 32.95
N VAL A 817 -0.70 38.49 31.64
CA VAL A 817 -0.79 37.20 30.97
C VAL A 817 0.35 37.05 29.97
N ARG A 818 0.92 35.86 29.89
CA ARG A 818 1.96 35.50 28.93
C ARG A 818 1.36 34.70 27.80
N SER A 819 1.65 35.04 26.56
CA SER A 819 1.44 34.20 25.42
C SER A 819 2.42 33.01 25.46
N MET A 820 1.93 31.80 25.39
CA MET A 820 2.77 30.59 25.40
C MET A 820 3.49 30.37 24.06
N LYS A 821 3.04 31.05 23.00
CA LYS A 821 3.61 30.98 21.65
C LYS A 821 4.75 32.00 21.44
N THR A 822 4.49 33.25 21.72
CA THR A 822 5.44 34.33 21.43
C THR A 822 6.29 34.75 22.63
N ASN A 823 5.95 34.30 23.84
CA ASN A 823 6.50 34.76 25.11
C ASN A 823 6.25 36.25 25.42
N ASN A 824 5.42 36.92 24.62
CA ASN A 824 5.02 38.28 24.92
C ASN A 824 4.06 38.28 26.12
N VAL A 825 4.10 39.39 26.87
CA VAL A 825 3.28 39.59 28.05
C VAL A 825 2.36 40.78 27.80
N TYR A 826 1.09 40.59 28.16
CA TYR A 826 0.01 41.54 27.91
C TYR A 826 -0.71 41.88 29.22
N TYR A 827 -1.35 43.05 29.26
CA TYR A 827 -2.24 43.43 30.37
C TYR A 827 -3.51 42.60 30.31
N LYS A 828 -3.91 42.03 31.44
CA LYS A 828 -5.24 41.38 31.59
C LYS A 828 -6.25 42.43 32.01
N ASN A 829 -6.76 43.21 31.08
CA ASN A 829 -7.72 44.28 31.23
C ASN A 829 -9.05 43.89 30.55
N ASP A 830 -10.07 44.77 30.64
CA ASP A 830 -11.38 44.56 30.04
C ASP A 830 -11.30 44.30 28.54
N LYS A 831 -10.34 44.89 27.84
CA LYS A 831 -10.12 44.70 26.41
C LYS A 831 -9.59 43.27 26.13
N PHE A 832 -8.68 42.78 26.98
CA PHE A 832 -8.19 41.39 26.88
C PHE A 832 -9.32 40.40 27.10
N ASP A 833 -10.14 40.61 28.17
CA ASP A 833 -11.23 39.72 28.50
C ASP A 833 -12.34 39.77 27.43
N ALA A 834 -12.66 40.98 26.86
CA ALA A 834 -13.63 41.12 25.79
C ALA A 834 -13.19 40.39 24.49
N LEU A 835 -11.92 40.50 24.10
CA LEU A 835 -11.41 39.83 22.90
C LEU A 835 -11.33 38.33 23.08
N THR A 836 -10.78 37.82 24.21
CA THR A 836 -10.58 36.40 24.49
C THR A 836 -11.87 35.66 24.81
N SER A 837 -12.88 36.32 25.37
CA SER A 837 -14.19 35.71 25.69
C SER A 837 -15.20 35.78 24.53
N SER A 838 -14.89 36.52 23.49
CA SER A 838 -15.81 36.71 22.35
C SER A 838 -16.03 35.46 21.51
N GLY A 839 -15.12 34.49 21.61
CA GLY A 839 -15.10 33.30 20.75
C GLY A 839 -14.83 33.63 19.27
N LYS A 840 -14.51 34.88 18.95
CA LYS A 840 -14.14 35.33 17.59
C LYS A 840 -12.64 35.45 17.46
N PRO A 841 -12.10 35.19 16.28
CA PRO A 841 -10.69 35.44 15.97
C PRO A 841 -10.36 36.95 16.18
N PHE A 842 -9.24 37.21 16.84
CA PHE A 842 -8.70 38.58 17.02
C PHE A 842 -7.21 38.59 16.73
N ASP A 843 -6.65 39.71 16.26
CA ASP A 843 -5.22 39.87 16.09
C ASP A 843 -4.58 40.17 17.47
N VAL A 844 -3.57 39.40 17.85
CA VAL A 844 -2.83 39.60 19.11
C VAL A 844 -2.22 40.99 19.23
N LYS A 845 -1.99 41.67 18.11
CA LYS A 845 -1.58 43.06 18.06
C LYS A 845 -2.63 44.06 18.62
N GLU A 846 -3.88 43.61 18.73
CA GLU A 846 -4.94 44.40 19.35
C GLU A 846 -4.84 44.39 20.87
N LEU A 847 -4.10 43.46 21.47
CA LEU A 847 -3.88 43.40 22.91
C LEU A 847 -2.81 44.42 23.35
N ASP A 848 -3.01 44.98 24.54
CA ASP A 848 -2.08 45.93 25.12
C ASP A 848 -0.84 45.18 25.68
N GLN A 849 0.27 45.25 24.95
CA GLN A 849 1.50 44.52 25.29
C GLN A 849 2.26 45.27 26.41
N TYR A 850 2.63 44.50 27.44
CA TYR A 850 3.45 45.00 28.56
C TYR A 850 4.93 44.80 28.36
N GLY A 851 5.32 43.66 27.77
CA GLY A 851 6.72 43.26 27.66
C GLY A 851 6.92 41.90 27.07
N ARG A 852 8.08 41.30 27.32
CA ARG A 852 8.41 39.94 26.83
C ARG A 852 9.21 39.16 27.89
N ILE A 853 8.99 37.85 27.94
CA ILE A 853 9.80 36.97 28.79
C ILE A 853 10.91 36.35 27.95
N GLU A 854 12.14 36.49 28.39
CA GLU A 854 13.32 35.89 27.78
C GLU A 854 14.09 35.03 28.78
N GLN A 855 14.74 34.00 28.26
CA GLN A 855 15.62 33.16 29.06
C GLN A 855 17.00 33.79 29.17
N VAL A 856 17.44 34.07 30.38
CA VAL A 856 18.76 34.63 30.68
C VAL A 856 19.47 33.66 31.61
N GLY A 857 20.35 32.81 31.03
CA GLY A 857 20.91 31.66 31.74
C GLY A 857 19.81 30.67 32.10
N ASP A 858 19.80 30.16 33.32
CA ASP A 858 18.78 29.22 33.81
C ASP A 858 17.49 29.88 34.34
N LYS A 859 17.35 31.19 34.20
CA LYS A 859 16.20 31.94 34.73
C LYS A 859 15.45 32.69 33.64
N LEU A 860 14.12 32.64 33.77
CA LEU A 860 13.22 33.45 32.93
C LEU A 860 13.15 34.87 33.51
N LYS A 861 13.40 35.89 32.70
CA LYS A 861 13.29 37.31 33.08
C LYS A 861 12.26 38.00 32.23
N LEU A 862 11.47 38.86 32.88
CA LEU A 862 10.49 39.72 32.20
C LEU A 862 11.17 41.04 31.82
N PHE A 863 11.18 41.35 30.54
CA PHE A 863 11.64 42.59 29.98
C PHE A 863 10.43 43.44 29.65
N LYS A 864 10.34 44.64 30.16
CA LYS A 864 9.28 45.60 29.87
C LYS A 864 9.58 46.31 28.55
N LEU A 865 8.52 46.55 27.74
CA LEU A 865 8.62 47.38 26.52
C LEU A 865 8.91 48.82 26.82
#